data_a0785a5a456612031a52fad381d35add
#
_entry.id   a0785a5a456612031a52fad381d35add
#
_cell.length_a   1.000
_cell.length_b   1.000
_cell.length_c   1.000
_cell.angle_alpha   90.00
_cell.angle_beta   90.00
_cell.angle_gamma   90.00
#
_symmetry.space_group_name_H-M   'P 1'
#
loop_
_entity.id
_entity.type
_entity.pdbx_description
1 polymer ?
#
loop_
_entity_poly.entity_id
_entity_poly.type
_entity_poly.pdbx_seq_one_letter_code
_entity_poly.pdbx_strand_id
1 'polypeptide(L)'
;MNSLEITRRRLLQAGGLVMVSSLLPLSFDALAAAPAGRPASPPPDRVDSFIALSADGQVTAFNGHVDLGTGVKTALSQLVADELDVDLAAVTMILGDTRRTPNQGPTIASATLQVTSIPLRQAAAQVRQHLLQLAARAFNLPESRLASENGYVFERANRARRLSYGELARGQDLHLPLDSAAPLKTPAQSRYVGRPVARVDIPAKVTGGLSYVHDVRVPGMLHGRVIRPPYAGADSSAPLGKALVAVDAASIAHLPGIVKLVVINDFIGVVAEREEQAIAAMNQLQVTWRDWQGLPDLAAGLHDTLVAHPKQDRMLQDDAEIEQIISALPTPVNADYLWPFHLHASIGPSCAVADVRDGQAEIWSGSQNPHDLRKDIAKLLDLTEEQVHIQRLDASGCYGRNGADDVCADAALLSQAVGKPVRVQLMREQENGWEPKGTAQLIRVRGGLDAARQVAAYDFKTCYPSNNAVTLALVLSGKVANQADVQQMGDRTAIPQYRYPHMRVVAQDAAPIVRASWMRGVSALPNVFAHESWIDELAYLADDDPIAYRLRYLDDPRALTLIEALKKQAGWRPGRAHRHPAPASQEWVSGRGFAYARYFHSKFPGFGAAWAAWVCDLMVSRRTGQIKVKKVFVAHDCGRIVNPAGVRHQVHGNVIQSTSRAIKEFATFDGAGTTSLEWGGYPILRFDELPDVDVQLLDNPDQPPMGAGESASVPSAAAIGNALFDALGVRLREVPFTPERVLQALTSAH
;
A
#
# COMPACT_ATOMS: atom_id res chain seq x y z
N MET A 1 -29.13 -11.95 35.96
CA MET A 1 -28.84 -12.97 34.95
C MET A 1 -27.36 -12.96 34.73
N ASN A 2 -26.66 -14.02 35.11
CA ASN A 2 -25.22 -14.08 35.11
C ASN A 2 -24.69 -14.03 33.67
N SER A 3 -23.87 -13.03 33.37
CA SER A 3 -23.08 -12.97 32.15
C SER A 3 -22.04 -14.07 32.21
N LEU A 4 -22.16 -15.06 31.35
CA LEU A 4 -21.13 -16.10 31.16
C LEU A 4 -19.91 -15.48 30.51
N GLU A 5 -18.83 -15.32 31.25
CA GLU A 5 -17.50 -15.08 30.70
C GLU A 5 -17.08 -16.28 29.84
N ILE A 6 -17.22 -16.13 28.53
CA ILE A 6 -16.79 -17.16 27.58
C ILE A 6 -15.39 -16.79 27.11
N THR A 7 -14.36 -17.33 27.76
CA THR A 7 -12.99 -17.26 27.23
C THR A 7 -12.84 -18.17 26.01
N ARG A 8 -11.93 -17.86 25.07
CA ARG A 8 -11.61 -18.71 23.90
C ARG A 8 -11.43 -20.18 24.28
N ARG A 9 -10.80 -20.46 25.41
CA ARG A 9 -10.57 -21.82 25.93
C ARG A 9 -11.86 -22.50 26.42
N ARG A 10 -12.76 -21.80 27.07
CA ARG A 10 -14.06 -22.36 27.50
C ARG A 10 -15.02 -22.55 26.33
N LEU A 11 -14.94 -21.72 25.33
CA LEU A 11 -15.64 -21.87 24.08
C LEU A 11 -15.15 -23.12 23.31
N LEU A 12 -13.86 -23.40 23.30
CA LEU A 12 -13.26 -24.62 22.74
C LEU A 12 -13.61 -25.86 23.57
N GLN A 13 -13.73 -25.73 24.90
CA GLN A 13 -14.10 -26.82 25.81
C GLN A 13 -15.60 -27.15 25.84
N ALA A 14 -16.46 -26.25 25.35
CA ALA A 14 -17.91 -26.47 25.31
C ALA A 14 -18.41 -27.32 24.13
N GLY A 15 -17.52 -28.14 23.55
CA GLY A 15 -17.92 -29.20 22.61
C GLY A 15 -18.12 -28.77 21.17
N GLY A 16 -17.41 -27.79 20.74
CA GLY A 16 -17.41 -27.38 19.34
C GLY A 16 -16.71 -26.05 19.17
N LEU A 17 -15.98 -25.91 18.11
CA LEU A 17 -15.33 -24.67 17.74
C LEU A 17 -16.30 -23.49 17.71
N VAL A 18 -15.81 -22.37 18.13
CA VAL A 18 -16.62 -21.20 18.43
C VAL A 18 -16.91 -20.36 17.23
N MET A 19 -18.18 -20.07 17.03
CA MET A 19 -18.59 -18.89 16.29
C MET A 19 -18.44 -17.63 17.14
N VAL A 20 -17.67 -16.66 16.63
CA VAL A 20 -17.89 -15.27 16.92
C VAL A 20 -18.73 -14.72 15.78
N SER A 21 -20.02 -14.60 15.98
CA SER A 21 -20.89 -13.87 15.05
C SER A 21 -20.48 -12.40 15.09
N SER A 22 -20.17 -11.82 13.96
CA SER A 22 -19.88 -10.39 13.80
C SER A 22 -21.09 -9.48 14.09
N LEU A 23 -22.21 -10.03 14.56
CA LEU A 23 -23.48 -9.36 14.81
C LEU A 23 -23.83 -9.18 16.29
N LEU A 24 -22.97 -9.64 17.21
CA LEU A 24 -23.19 -9.31 18.62
C LEU A 24 -22.34 -8.09 18.98
N PRO A 25 -22.96 -6.99 19.47
CA PRO A 25 -22.19 -5.97 20.14
C PRO A 25 -21.52 -6.65 21.34
N LEU A 26 -20.20 -6.76 21.31
CA LEU A 26 -19.43 -7.17 22.48
C LEU A 26 -19.73 -6.13 23.57
N SER A 27 -20.48 -6.51 24.58
CA SER A 27 -20.69 -5.66 25.73
C SER A 27 -19.33 -5.39 26.41
N PHE A 28 -19.11 -4.17 26.79
CA PHE A 28 -17.86 -3.70 27.42
C PHE A 28 -17.43 -4.52 28.64
N ASP A 29 -18.40 -5.15 29.34
CA ASP A 29 -18.15 -5.96 30.54
C ASP A 29 -17.38 -7.27 30.26
N ALA A 30 -17.26 -7.71 29.00
CA ALA A 30 -16.46 -8.88 28.63
C ALA A 30 -14.96 -8.56 28.44
N LEU A 31 -14.59 -7.30 28.43
CA LEU A 31 -13.23 -6.79 28.22
C LEU A 31 -12.46 -6.54 29.51
N ALA A 32 -13.14 -6.55 30.67
CA ALA A 32 -12.50 -6.34 31.97
C ALA A 32 -11.61 -7.54 32.33
N ALA A 33 -10.30 -7.27 32.43
CA ALA A 33 -9.22 -8.15 32.88
C ALA A 33 -8.86 -9.31 31.96
N ALA A 34 -7.99 -9.06 30.98
CA ALA A 34 -7.16 -10.13 30.44
C ALA A 34 -6.29 -10.71 31.58
N PRO A 35 -6.25 -12.05 31.79
CA PRO A 35 -5.38 -12.63 32.80
C PRO A 35 -3.92 -12.31 32.46
N ALA A 36 -3.14 -11.92 33.47
CA ALA A 36 -1.70 -11.69 33.34
C ALA A 36 -1.02 -12.91 32.71
N GLY A 37 -0.23 -12.68 31.65
CA GLY A 37 0.48 -13.72 30.90
C GLY A 37 -0.13 -14.20 29.59
N ARG A 38 -1.18 -13.54 29.08
CA ARG A 38 -1.72 -13.83 27.74
C ARG A 38 -0.83 -13.15 26.68
N PRO A 39 -0.44 -13.86 25.60
CA PRO A 39 0.33 -13.23 24.52
C PRO A 39 -0.48 -12.13 23.83
N ALA A 40 0.18 -11.06 23.39
CA ALA A 40 -0.42 -9.92 22.71
C ALA A 40 -1.17 -10.32 21.41
N SER A 41 -0.73 -11.38 20.75
CA SER A 41 -1.36 -11.94 19.55
C SER A 41 -1.30 -13.48 19.59
N PRO A 42 -2.17 -14.20 18.85
CA PRO A 42 -2.02 -15.63 18.65
C PRO A 42 -0.66 -15.97 18.04
N PRO A 43 0.01 -17.07 18.48
CA PRO A 43 1.30 -17.46 17.96
C PRO A 43 1.19 -17.91 16.48
N PRO A 44 2.12 -17.52 15.59
CA PRO A 44 2.00 -17.79 14.15
C PRO A 44 2.34 -19.24 13.75
N ASP A 45 2.74 -20.07 14.69
CA ASP A 45 3.14 -21.46 14.50
C ASP A 45 2.04 -22.48 14.89
N ARG A 46 0.79 -22.04 15.00
CA ARG A 46 -0.35 -22.87 15.39
C ARG A 46 -1.48 -22.83 14.38
N VAL A 47 -2.12 -23.96 14.16
CA VAL A 47 -3.27 -24.09 13.22
C VAL A 47 -4.46 -23.25 13.66
N ASP A 48 -4.81 -23.28 14.94
CA ASP A 48 -5.94 -22.52 15.50
C ASP A 48 -5.71 -21.00 15.53
N SER A 49 -4.51 -20.52 15.23
CA SER A 49 -4.24 -19.12 14.97
C SER A 49 -4.72 -18.65 13.60
N PHE A 50 -4.95 -19.59 12.67
CA PHE A 50 -5.38 -19.30 11.29
C PHE A 50 -6.77 -19.80 10.97
N ILE A 51 -7.21 -20.93 11.53
CA ILE A 51 -8.48 -21.59 11.20
C ILE A 51 -9.22 -21.97 12.47
N ALA A 52 -10.51 -21.64 12.50
CA ALA A 52 -11.47 -22.14 13.47
C ALA A 52 -12.69 -22.70 12.75
N LEU A 53 -13.24 -23.82 13.25
CA LEU A 53 -14.47 -24.46 12.78
C LEU A 53 -15.53 -24.38 13.85
N SER A 54 -16.77 -24.02 13.49
CA SER A 54 -17.91 -24.07 14.37
C SER A 54 -18.67 -25.42 14.27
N ALA A 55 -19.53 -25.69 15.25
CA ALA A 55 -20.32 -26.92 15.28
C ALA A 55 -21.32 -27.05 14.11
N ASP A 56 -21.68 -25.96 13.48
CA ASP A 56 -22.55 -25.90 12.28
C ASP A 56 -21.75 -25.96 10.97
N GLY A 57 -20.42 -26.14 11.05
CA GLY A 57 -19.54 -26.28 9.89
C GLY A 57 -19.05 -24.95 9.27
N GLN A 58 -19.35 -23.81 9.90
CA GLN A 58 -18.81 -22.53 9.44
C GLN A 58 -17.31 -22.44 9.76
N VAL A 59 -16.58 -21.79 8.88
CA VAL A 59 -15.13 -21.58 8.98
C VAL A 59 -14.85 -20.12 9.30
N THR A 60 -14.12 -19.85 10.38
CA THR A 60 -13.50 -18.54 10.61
C THR A 60 -12.02 -18.64 10.33
N ALA A 61 -11.54 -17.83 9.40
CA ALA A 61 -10.14 -17.75 9.02
C ALA A 61 -9.52 -16.42 9.46
N PHE A 62 -8.24 -16.44 9.84
CA PHE A 62 -7.55 -15.29 10.43
C PHE A 62 -6.26 -14.99 9.67
N ASN A 63 -6.01 -13.71 9.39
CA ASN A 63 -4.75 -13.25 8.81
C ASN A 63 -4.36 -11.89 9.41
N GLY A 64 -3.08 -11.70 9.72
CA GLY A 64 -2.57 -10.49 10.36
C GLY A 64 -2.53 -9.28 9.43
N HIS A 65 -2.50 -9.48 8.11
CA HIS A 65 -2.61 -8.42 7.14
C HIS A 65 -4.05 -7.90 7.01
N VAL A 66 -4.20 -6.76 6.33
CA VAL A 66 -5.49 -6.06 6.18
C VAL A 66 -5.89 -5.90 4.71
N ASP A 67 -7.19 -5.71 4.46
CA ASP A 67 -7.70 -5.33 3.14
C ASP A 67 -7.84 -3.81 3.08
N LEU A 68 -7.08 -3.18 2.20
CA LEU A 68 -7.04 -1.73 1.97
C LEU A 68 -7.98 -1.29 0.83
N GLY A 69 -9.00 -2.10 0.51
CA GLY A 69 -9.82 -1.97 -0.67
C GLY A 69 -9.32 -2.80 -1.86
N THR A 70 -8.27 -3.59 -1.64
CA THR A 70 -7.63 -4.43 -2.65
C THR A 70 -8.44 -5.67 -3.04
N GLY A 71 -9.40 -6.08 -2.20
CA GLY A 71 -10.15 -7.32 -2.36
C GLY A 71 -9.40 -8.58 -1.92
N VAL A 72 -8.30 -8.41 -1.18
CA VAL A 72 -7.48 -9.53 -0.69
C VAL A 72 -8.27 -10.42 0.29
N LYS A 73 -9.25 -9.86 1.01
CA LYS A 73 -10.19 -10.62 1.84
C LYS A 73 -10.85 -11.74 1.05
N THR A 74 -11.34 -11.43 -0.15
CA THR A 74 -11.95 -12.40 -1.07
C THR A 74 -10.94 -13.45 -1.54
N ALA A 75 -9.76 -13.04 -1.96
CA ALA A 75 -8.72 -13.95 -2.43
C ALA A 75 -8.26 -14.93 -1.34
N LEU A 76 -8.07 -14.46 -0.11
CA LEU A 76 -7.74 -15.32 1.03
C LEU A 76 -8.88 -16.30 1.34
N SER A 77 -10.14 -15.84 1.25
CA SER A 77 -11.30 -16.72 1.44
C SER A 77 -11.38 -17.80 0.36
N GLN A 78 -11.03 -17.49 -0.90
CA GLN A 78 -10.94 -18.50 -1.98
C GLN A 78 -9.89 -19.59 -1.67
N LEU A 79 -8.71 -19.19 -1.16
CA LEU A 79 -7.66 -20.16 -0.79
C LEU A 79 -8.12 -21.08 0.34
N VAL A 80 -8.79 -20.53 1.37
CA VAL A 80 -9.31 -21.32 2.49
C VAL A 80 -10.44 -22.24 2.05
N ALA A 81 -11.39 -21.72 1.26
CA ALA A 81 -12.52 -22.52 0.76
C ALA A 81 -12.05 -23.71 -0.10
N ASP A 82 -11.06 -23.48 -0.97
CA ASP A 82 -10.47 -24.55 -1.78
C ASP A 82 -9.74 -25.58 -0.94
N GLU A 83 -8.86 -25.18 -0.02
CA GLU A 83 -8.09 -26.12 0.80
C GLU A 83 -8.98 -26.95 1.74
N LEU A 84 -10.06 -26.37 2.26
CA LEU A 84 -10.99 -27.04 3.17
C LEU A 84 -12.14 -27.78 2.47
N ASP A 85 -12.30 -27.68 1.15
CA ASP A 85 -13.47 -28.22 0.45
C ASP A 85 -14.81 -27.71 0.99
N VAL A 86 -14.89 -26.43 1.32
CA VAL A 86 -16.12 -25.78 1.79
C VAL A 86 -16.66 -24.79 0.77
N ASP A 87 -17.94 -24.42 0.93
CA ASP A 87 -18.48 -23.30 0.14
C ASP A 87 -17.81 -21.98 0.55
N LEU A 88 -17.58 -21.09 -0.40
CA LEU A 88 -17.00 -19.78 -0.11
C LEU A 88 -17.83 -18.98 0.88
N ALA A 89 -19.16 -19.10 0.84
CA ALA A 89 -20.07 -18.46 1.77
C ALA A 89 -19.95 -18.95 3.22
N ALA A 90 -19.38 -20.16 3.42
CA ALA A 90 -19.11 -20.68 4.75
C ALA A 90 -17.83 -20.12 5.39
N VAL A 91 -17.05 -19.29 4.66
CA VAL A 91 -15.77 -18.74 5.15
C VAL A 91 -15.96 -17.29 5.59
N THR A 92 -15.75 -17.04 6.87
CA THR A 92 -15.62 -15.68 7.44
C THR A 92 -14.14 -15.36 7.63
N MET A 93 -13.63 -14.34 6.91
CA MET A 93 -12.23 -13.90 7.00
C MET A 93 -12.09 -12.71 7.93
N ILE A 94 -11.22 -12.82 8.94
CA ILE A 94 -10.87 -11.76 9.90
C ILE A 94 -9.46 -11.30 9.62
N LEU A 95 -9.30 -9.99 9.47
CA LEU A 95 -8.05 -9.35 9.06
C LEU A 95 -7.62 -8.28 10.06
N GLY A 96 -6.34 -8.28 10.44
CA GLY A 96 -5.72 -7.17 11.16
C GLY A 96 -6.29 -6.86 12.55
N ASP A 97 -6.90 -7.82 13.20
CA ASP A 97 -7.33 -7.73 14.60
C ASP A 97 -6.18 -8.22 15.50
N THR A 98 -5.57 -7.34 16.26
CA THR A 98 -4.32 -7.66 16.98
C THR A 98 -4.47 -8.70 18.09
N ARG A 99 -5.69 -8.96 18.59
CA ARG A 99 -5.97 -10.04 19.57
C ARG A 99 -6.37 -11.35 18.92
N ARG A 100 -6.92 -11.33 17.71
CA ARG A 100 -7.52 -12.49 17.06
C ARG A 100 -6.67 -13.04 15.93
N THR A 101 -5.81 -12.21 15.32
CA THR A 101 -4.95 -12.61 14.21
C THR A 101 -3.49 -12.72 14.65
N PRO A 102 -2.70 -13.64 14.07
CA PRO A 102 -1.27 -13.69 14.33
C PRO A 102 -0.60 -12.42 13.82
N ASN A 103 0.50 -12.00 14.48
CA ASN A 103 1.33 -10.93 13.97
C ASN A 103 2.15 -11.43 12.77
N GLN A 104 1.81 -10.99 11.57
CA GLN A 104 2.47 -11.33 10.31
C GLN A 104 3.18 -10.11 9.68
N GLY A 105 3.43 -9.07 10.48
CA GLY A 105 4.03 -7.82 10.04
C GLY A 105 3.06 -6.87 9.35
N PRO A 106 3.58 -5.77 8.78
CA PRO A 106 2.79 -4.74 8.12
C PRO A 106 2.29 -5.19 6.74
N THR A 107 1.13 -4.69 6.33
CA THR A 107 0.57 -4.91 4.99
C THR A 107 1.25 -4.01 3.98
N ILE A 108 2.41 -4.41 3.47
CA ILE A 108 3.25 -3.66 2.54
C ILE A 108 3.69 -4.54 1.37
N ALA A 109 4.33 -3.95 0.37
CA ALA A 109 5.02 -4.62 -0.74
C ALA A 109 4.15 -5.65 -1.48
N SER A 110 2.83 -5.47 -1.48
CA SER A 110 1.87 -6.42 -2.06
C SER A 110 2.02 -7.86 -1.51
N ALA A 111 2.45 -8.01 -0.26
CA ALA A 111 2.96 -9.26 0.31
C ALA A 111 1.90 -10.28 0.72
N THR A 112 0.65 -9.89 0.88
CA THR A 112 -0.37 -10.74 1.49
C THR A 112 -0.50 -12.11 0.82
N LEU A 113 -0.64 -12.15 -0.52
CA LEU A 113 -0.77 -13.43 -1.23
C LEU A 113 0.55 -14.19 -1.37
N GLN A 114 1.68 -13.51 -1.43
CA GLN A 114 2.96 -14.17 -1.61
C GLN A 114 3.61 -14.66 -0.30
N VAL A 115 3.24 -14.09 0.85
CA VAL A 115 3.87 -14.38 2.14
C VAL A 115 2.85 -14.88 3.17
N THR A 116 1.84 -14.04 3.53
CA THR A 116 0.96 -14.36 4.66
C THR A 116 -0.14 -15.35 4.33
N SER A 117 -0.42 -15.58 3.05
CA SER A 117 -1.34 -16.64 2.63
C SER A 117 -0.76 -18.05 2.80
N ILE A 118 0.57 -18.21 2.85
CA ILE A 118 1.24 -19.51 2.93
C ILE A 118 0.85 -20.25 4.22
N PRO A 119 1.09 -19.71 5.43
CA PRO A 119 0.72 -20.40 6.66
C PRO A 119 -0.80 -20.58 6.81
N LEU A 120 -1.60 -19.62 6.32
CA LEU A 120 -3.07 -19.75 6.30
C LEU A 120 -3.51 -20.95 5.46
N ARG A 121 -2.93 -21.10 4.28
CA ARG A 121 -3.22 -22.20 3.36
C ARG A 121 -2.77 -23.55 3.91
N GLN A 122 -1.60 -23.60 4.55
CA GLN A 122 -1.08 -24.78 5.24
C GLN A 122 -1.98 -25.20 6.39
N ALA A 123 -2.44 -24.25 7.23
CA ALA A 123 -3.37 -24.52 8.31
C ALA A 123 -4.69 -25.11 7.79
N ALA A 124 -5.25 -24.56 6.72
CA ALA A 124 -6.48 -25.07 6.10
C ALA A 124 -6.29 -26.50 5.56
N ALA A 125 -5.18 -26.79 4.89
CA ALA A 125 -4.86 -28.14 4.41
C ALA A 125 -4.68 -29.14 5.55
N GLN A 126 -4.01 -28.74 6.63
CA GLN A 126 -3.81 -29.58 7.81
C GLN A 126 -5.13 -29.87 8.53
N VAL A 127 -6.04 -28.89 8.63
CA VAL A 127 -7.40 -29.12 9.17
C VAL A 127 -8.16 -30.11 8.30
N ARG A 128 -8.15 -29.98 6.98
CA ARG A 128 -8.78 -30.96 6.07
C ARG A 128 -8.23 -32.37 6.28
N GLN A 129 -6.92 -32.52 6.35
CA GLN A 129 -6.28 -33.80 6.60
C GLN A 129 -6.70 -34.39 7.96
N HIS A 130 -6.72 -33.57 9.01
CA HIS A 130 -7.16 -33.97 10.32
C HIS A 130 -8.63 -34.47 10.34
N LEU A 131 -9.53 -33.76 9.63
CA LEU A 131 -10.93 -34.17 9.46
C LEU A 131 -11.08 -35.49 8.70
N LEU A 132 -10.26 -35.74 7.67
CA LEU A 132 -10.20 -37.02 6.96
C LEU A 132 -9.77 -38.14 7.88
N GLN A 133 -8.78 -37.93 8.75
CA GLN A 133 -8.31 -38.91 9.75
C GLN A 133 -9.39 -39.22 10.79
N LEU A 134 -10.13 -38.19 11.24
CA LEU A 134 -11.25 -38.39 12.17
C LEU A 134 -12.36 -39.23 11.52
N ALA A 135 -12.70 -38.94 10.28
CA ALA A 135 -13.71 -39.68 9.53
C ALA A 135 -13.25 -41.12 9.22
N ALA A 136 -11.98 -41.33 8.92
CA ALA A 136 -11.40 -42.67 8.71
C ALA A 136 -11.58 -43.57 9.94
N ARG A 137 -11.33 -42.98 11.11
CA ARG A 137 -11.59 -43.69 12.41
C ARG A 137 -13.09 -43.92 12.60
N ALA A 138 -13.95 -42.93 12.40
CA ALA A 138 -15.39 -43.05 12.60
C ALA A 138 -16.04 -44.06 11.64
N PHE A 139 -15.56 -44.15 10.40
CA PHE A 139 -16.08 -45.09 9.40
C PHE A 139 -15.37 -46.46 9.43
N ASN A 140 -14.28 -46.59 10.17
CA ASN A 140 -13.38 -47.76 10.13
C ASN A 140 -12.92 -48.06 8.68
N LEU A 141 -12.44 -47.04 7.99
CA LEU A 141 -11.97 -47.08 6.60
C LEU A 141 -10.61 -46.39 6.47
N PRO A 142 -9.76 -46.80 5.53
CA PRO A 142 -8.53 -46.05 5.24
C PRO A 142 -8.88 -44.70 4.57
N GLU A 143 -8.06 -43.67 4.83
CA GLU A 143 -8.24 -42.34 4.27
C GLU A 143 -8.37 -42.31 2.73
N SER A 144 -7.66 -43.23 2.04
CA SER A 144 -7.72 -43.35 0.58
C SER A 144 -9.12 -43.64 0.01
N ARG A 145 -10.01 -44.19 0.84
CA ARG A 145 -11.42 -44.44 0.49
C ARG A 145 -12.33 -43.27 0.77
N LEU A 146 -11.83 -42.21 1.38
CA LEU A 146 -12.59 -41.02 1.74
C LEU A 146 -12.32 -39.86 0.78
N ALA A 147 -13.25 -38.93 0.73
CA ALA A 147 -13.10 -37.62 0.08
C ALA A 147 -13.84 -36.58 0.88
N SER A 148 -13.45 -35.33 0.70
CA SER A 148 -14.10 -34.14 1.25
C SER A 148 -14.78 -33.32 0.18
N GLU A 149 -15.96 -32.77 0.45
CA GLU A 149 -16.69 -31.86 -0.43
C GLU A 149 -17.77 -31.12 0.35
N ASN A 150 -17.90 -29.81 0.12
CA ASN A 150 -18.94 -28.95 0.69
C ASN A 150 -19.10 -29.08 2.22
N GLY A 151 -17.99 -29.18 2.97
CA GLY A 151 -17.99 -29.27 4.42
C GLY A 151 -18.38 -30.65 4.98
N TYR A 152 -18.31 -31.70 4.16
CA TYR A 152 -18.51 -33.09 4.55
C TYR A 152 -17.32 -33.96 4.17
N VAL A 153 -17.06 -35.01 4.97
CA VAL A 153 -16.25 -36.13 4.58
C VAL A 153 -17.14 -37.31 4.30
N PHE A 154 -16.93 -38.01 3.20
CA PHE A 154 -17.76 -39.13 2.76
C PHE A 154 -16.91 -40.27 2.19
N GLU A 155 -17.50 -41.49 2.19
CA GLU A 155 -16.92 -42.63 1.51
C GLU A 155 -17.07 -42.50 0.00
N ARG A 156 -15.95 -42.64 -0.77
CA ARG A 156 -15.96 -42.46 -2.26
C ARG A 156 -16.93 -43.41 -2.94
N ALA A 157 -17.09 -44.64 -2.43
CA ALA A 157 -18.01 -45.65 -3.00
C ALA A 157 -19.48 -45.41 -2.59
N ASN A 158 -19.74 -44.68 -1.51
CA ASN A 158 -21.08 -44.42 -1.00
C ASN A 158 -21.19 -43.01 -0.40
N ARG A 159 -21.52 -42.04 -1.22
CA ARG A 159 -21.62 -40.63 -0.81
C ARG A 159 -22.70 -40.33 0.27
N ALA A 160 -23.67 -41.26 0.45
CA ALA A 160 -24.65 -41.13 1.52
C ALA A 160 -24.04 -41.39 2.91
N ARG A 161 -22.95 -42.18 2.97
CA ARG A 161 -22.17 -42.37 4.18
C ARG A 161 -21.21 -41.20 4.39
N ARG A 162 -21.68 -40.17 5.08
CA ARG A 162 -20.94 -38.94 5.28
C ARG A 162 -21.09 -38.38 6.69
N LEU A 163 -20.11 -37.59 7.12
CA LEU A 163 -20.12 -36.80 8.36
C LEU A 163 -19.78 -35.35 8.01
N SER A 164 -20.46 -34.41 8.62
CA SER A 164 -20.15 -32.97 8.47
C SER A 164 -18.86 -32.62 9.23
N TYR A 165 -18.22 -31.56 8.85
CA TYR A 165 -17.05 -31.03 9.56
C TYR A 165 -17.40 -30.66 11.02
N GLY A 166 -18.60 -30.11 11.27
CA GLY A 166 -19.07 -29.81 12.61
C GLY A 166 -19.24 -31.04 13.49
N GLU A 167 -19.75 -32.17 12.94
CA GLU A 167 -19.84 -33.44 13.66
C GLU A 167 -18.45 -34.01 13.98
N LEU A 168 -17.51 -33.97 13.02
CA LEU A 168 -16.14 -34.46 13.17
C LEU A 168 -15.31 -33.59 14.14
N ALA A 169 -15.50 -32.29 14.13
CA ALA A 169 -14.77 -31.34 14.97
C ALA A 169 -15.27 -31.28 16.42
N ARG A 170 -16.44 -31.86 16.71
CA ARG A 170 -17.03 -31.83 18.04
C ARG A 170 -16.12 -32.41 19.11
N GLY A 171 -15.72 -31.61 20.08
CA GLY A 171 -14.83 -32.02 21.16
C GLY A 171 -13.35 -32.19 20.75
N GLN A 172 -12.99 -31.84 19.54
CA GLN A 172 -11.60 -31.83 19.06
C GLN A 172 -10.91 -30.52 19.37
N ASP A 173 -9.59 -30.57 19.57
CA ASP A 173 -8.72 -29.43 19.76
C ASP A 173 -7.87 -29.23 18.49
N LEU A 174 -7.90 -28.05 17.88
CA LEU A 174 -7.05 -27.67 16.74
C LEU A 174 -5.77 -26.92 17.19
N HIS A 175 -5.45 -26.95 18.49
CA HIS A 175 -4.21 -26.39 19.00
C HIS A 175 -2.99 -27.25 18.59
N LEU A 176 -2.87 -27.45 17.28
CA LEU A 176 -1.81 -28.25 16.66
C LEU A 176 -0.67 -27.33 16.20
N PRO A 177 0.58 -27.78 16.25
CA PRO A 177 1.68 -27.12 15.56
C PRO A 177 1.37 -27.02 14.07
N LEU A 178 1.71 -25.90 13.47
CA LEU A 178 1.57 -25.72 12.03
C LEU A 178 2.60 -26.59 11.30
N ASP A 179 2.13 -27.44 10.41
CA ASP A 179 2.97 -28.30 9.56
C ASP A 179 3.14 -27.68 8.17
N SER A 180 4.36 -27.25 7.87
CA SER A 180 4.70 -26.68 6.56
C SER A 180 4.69 -27.72 5.43
N ALA A 181 4.70 -29.02 5.75
CA ALA A 181 4.64 -30.12 4.79
C ALA A 181 3.21 -30.63 4.53
N ALA A 182 2.18 -30.02 5.15
CA ALA A 182 0.80 -30.41 4.90
C ALA A 182 0.47 -30.39 3.39
N PRO A 183 -0.17 -31.43 2.84
CA PRO A 183 -0.38 -31.58 1.40
C PRO A 183 -1.38 -30.57 0.88
N LEU A 184 -0.87 -29.59 0.15
CA LEU A 184 -1.68 -28.54 -0.49
C LEU A 184 -2.35 -29.07 -1.76
N LYS A 185 -3.50 -28.53 -2.09
CA LYS A 185 -4.16 -28.79 -3.38
C LYS A 185 -3.36 -28.24 -4.55
N THR A 186 -3.32 -29.01 -5.62
CA THR A 186 -2.76 -28.56 -6.91
C THR A 186 -3.69 -27.59 -7.61
N PRO A 187 -3.22 -26.80 -8.60
CA PRO A 187 -4.08 -25.93 -9.40
C PRO A 187 -5.29 -26.64 -10.01
N ALA A 188 -5.11 -27.87 -10.48
CA ALA A 188 -6.19 -28.67 -11.10
C ALA A 188 -7.31 -29.07 -10.11
N GLN A 189 -7.05 -29.04 -8.81
CA GLN A 189 -8.00 -29.34 -7.75
C GLN A 189 -8.75 -28.10 -7.22
N SER A 190 -8.42 -26.93 -7.76
CA SER A 190 -9.04 -25.65 -7.33
C SER A 190 -10.44 -25.49 -7.90
N ARG A 191 -11.38 -25.10 -7.03
CA ARG A 191 -12.77 -24.77 -7.37
C ARG A 191 -12.99 -23.26 -7.52
N TYR A 192 -12.36 -22.47 -6.67
CA TYR A 192 -12.50 -21.02 -6.58
C TYR A 192 -11.25 -20.27 -7.04
N VAL A 193 -10.07 -20.76 -6.72
CA VAL A 193 -8.79 -20.13 -7.13
C VAL A 193 -8.66 -20.20 -8.66
N GLY A 194 -8.28 -19.08 -9.28
CA GLY A 194 -8.20 -18.92 -10.73
C GLY A 194 -9.53 -18.50 -11.37
N ARG A 195 -10.60 -18.38 -10.61
CA ARG A 195 -11.92 -17.96 -11.12
C ARG A 195 -12.28 -16.56 -10.66
N PRO A 196 -12.99 -15.78 -11.50
CA PRO A 196 -13.46 -14.44 -11.12
C PRO A 196 -14.58 -14.57 -10.08
N VAL A 197 -14.26 -14.25 -8.83
CA VAL A 197 -15.22 -14.21 -7.73
C VAL A 197 -15.48 -12.76 -7.36
N ALA A 198 -16.78 -12.43 -7.19
CA ALA A 198 -17.18 -11.11 -6.71
C ALA A 198 -16.67 -10.88 -5.28
N ARG A 199 -16.30 -9.67 -4.95
CA ARG A 199 -15.80 -9.31 -3.63
C ARG A 199 -16.86 -9.60 -2.56
N VAL A 200 -16.48 -10.37 -1.53
CA VAL A 200 -17.36 -10.81 -0.44
C VAL A 200 -17.82 -9.67 0.47
N ASP A 201 -17.14 -8.54 0.45
CA ASP A 201 -17.43 -7.35 1.27
C ASP A 201 -18.38 -6.34 0.59
N ILE A 202 -18.56 -6.39 -0.73
CA ILE A 202 -19.37 -5.41 -1.47
C ILE A 202 -20.85 -5.43 -1.04
N PRO A 203 -21.52 -6.56 -0.88
CA PRO A 203 -22.93 -6.55 -0.45
C PRO A 203 -23.15 -5.77 0.85
N ALA A 204 -22.32 -5.99 1.86
CA ALA A 204 -22.41 -5.26 3.12
C ALA A 204 -22.10 -3.75 2.95
N LYS A 205 -21.18 -3.38 2.06
CA LYS A 205 -20.83 -1.98 1.77
C LYS A 205 -22.00 -1.22 1.15
N VAL A 206 -22.63 -1.80 0.12
CA VAL A 206 -23.71 -1.11 -0.63
C VAL A 206 -25.05 -1.08 0.12
N THR A 207 -25.24 -1.92 1.11
CA THR A 207 -26.43 -1.95 1.96
C THR A 207 -26.27 -1.25 3.30
N GLY A 208 -25.09 -0.68 3.58
CA GLY A 208 -24.77 -0.06 4.88
C GLY A 208 -24.58 -1.07 6.02
N GLY A 209 -24.46 -2.36 5.70
CA GLY A 209 -24.20 -3.42 6.70
C GLY A 209 -22.75 -3.50 7.17
N LEU A 210 -21.82 -2.81 6.48
CA LEU A 210 -20.42 -2.73 6.86
C LEU A 210 -20.15 -1.39 7.55
N SER A 211 -19.55 -1.46 8.74
CA SER A 211 -19.10 -0.25 9.45
C SER A 211 -17.71 0.14 9.00
N TYR A 212 -17.55 1.36 8.52
CA TYR A 212 -16.25 2.01 8.37
C TYR A 212 -15.79 2.57 9.71
N VAL A 213 -14.50 2.84 9.84
CA VAL A 213 -13.95 3.47 11.06
C VAL A 213 -14.66 4.80 11.38
N HIS A 214 -15.10 5.53 10.35
CA HIS A 214 -15.83 6.79 10.47
C HIS A 214 -17.25 6.61 11.07
N ASP A 215 -17.83 5.41 10.96
CA ASP A 215 -19.19 5.08 11.41
C ASP A 215 -19.21 4.54 12.84
N VAL A 216 -18.05 4.24 13.42
CA VAL A 216 -17.97 3.68 14.78
C VAL A 216 -18.61 4.62 15.80
N ARG A 217 -19.51 4.09 16.61
CA ARG A 217 -20.14 4.78 17.75
C ARG A 217 -20.06 3.89 18.97
N VAL A 218 -19.46 4.42 20.03
CA VAL A 218 -19.29 3.74 21.31
C VAL A 218 -20.09 4.49 22.36
N PRO A 219 -20.79 3.81 23.30
CA PRO A 219 -21.55 4.48 24.35
C PRO A 219 -20.70 5.46 25.16
N GLY A 220 -21.18 6.69 25.31
CA GLY A 220 -20.47 7.76 26.01
C GLY A 220 -19.31 8.39 25.26
N MET A 221 -19.19 8.11 23.95
CA MET A 221 -18.14 8.64 23.10
C MET A 221 -18.18 10.16 23.01
N LEU A 222 -17.00 10.77 23.15
CA LEU A 222 -16.73 12.19 22.96
C LEU A 222 -16.02 12.42 21.63
N HIS A 223 -15.88 13.69 21.26
CA HIS A 223 -15.24 14.11 20.02
C HIS A 223 -13.96 14.89 20.30
N GLY A 224 -12.86 14.48 19.70
CA GLY A 224 -11.57 15.13 19.80
C GLY A 224 -11.17 15.84 18.51
N ARG A 225 -10.43 16.93 18.65
CA ARG A 225 -9.67 17.60 17.58
C ARG A 225 -8.28 17.93 18.09
N VAL A 226 -7.31 17.94 17.19
CA VAL A 226 -5.92 18.24 17.53
C VAL A 226 -5.47 19.53 16.87
N ILE A 227 -4.60 20.25 17.56
CA ILE A 227 -3.95 21.46 17.08
C ILE A 227 -2.47 21.11 16.85
N ARG A 228 -2.00 21.35 15.64
CA ARG A 228 -0.65 21.03 15.24
C ARG A 228 0.24 22.27 15.20
N PRO A 229 1.57 22.12 15.36
CA PRO A 229 2.51 23.20 15.09
C PRO A 229 2.37 23.73 13.65
N PRO A 230 2.73 24.99 13.37
CA PRO A 230 2.57 25.59 12.04
C PRO A 230 3.60 25.10 11.00
N TYR A 231 4.34 24.03 11.27
CA TYR A 231 5.39 23.47 10.42
C TYR A 231 4.88 22.29 9.62
N ALA A 232 3.78 22.47 8.90
CA ALA A 232 3.05 21.40 8.25
C ALA A 232 3.94 20.60 7.27
N GLY A 233 4.07 19.29 7.53
CA GLY A 233 4.92 18.40 6.75
C GLY A 233 6.41 18.49 7.06
N ALA A 234 6.82 19.23 8.10
CA ALA A 234 8.22 19.34 8.49
C ALA A 234 8.84 17.98 8.89
N ASP A 235 10.11 17.87 8.63
CA ASP A 235 10.96 16.75 9.04
C ASP A 235 11.60 17.00 10.41
N SER A 236 12.70 16.30 10.70
CA SER A 236 13.49 16.43 11.91
C SER A 236 14.22 17.78 12.06
N SER A 237 14.24 18.64 11.06
CA SER A 237 14.83 20.00 11.15
C SER A 237 13.96 20.94 11.96
N ALA A 238 12.66 20.71 12.04
CA ALA A 238 11.73 21.49 12.86
C ALA A 238 11.86 21.15 14.36
N PRO A 239 11.56 22.12 15.26
CA PRO A 239 11.71 21.92 16.70
C PRO A 239 10.57 21.09 17.33
N LEU A 240 10.06 20.07 16.62
CA LEU A 240 8.96 19.23 17.07
C LEU A 240 9.28 18.53 18.40
N GLY A 241 8.33 18.52 19.32
CA GLY A 241 8.46 18.05 20.70
C GLY A 241 8.98 19.11 21.67
N LYS A 242 9.39 20.30 21.18
CA LYS A 242 9.90 21.44 21.96
C LYS A 242 9.49 22.80 21.36
N ALA A 243 8.47 22.81 20.49
CA ALA A 243 8.06 23.98 19.75
C ALA A 243 7.05 24.86 20.51
N LEU A 244 6.29 24.30 21.44
CA LEU A 244 5.26 25.02 22.16
C LEU A 244 5.88 26.08 23.09
N VAL A 245 5.39 27.33 23.00
CA VAL A 245 5.74 28.43 23.88
C VAL A 245 4.62 28.69 24.87
N ALA A 246 3.37 28.84 24.40
CA ALA A 246 2.22 29.10 25.25
C ALA A 246 0.91 28.62 24.64
N VAL A 247 -0.05 28.29 25.48
CA VAL A 247 -1.44 28.01 25.13
C VAL A 247 -2.34 28.93 25.94
N ASP A 248 -3.16 29.74 25.29
CA ASP A 248 -4.17 30.57 25.96
C ASP A 248 -5.50 29.79 26.08
N ALA A 249 -5.66 29.05 27.17
CA ALA A 249 -6.89 28.32 27.45
C ALA A 249 -8.13 29.22 27.61
N ALA A 250 -7.95 30.51 27.95
CA ALA A 250 -9.05 31.46 28.10
C ALA A 250 -9.71 31.77 26.76
N SER A 251 -8.96 31.67 25.65
CA SER A 251 -9.48 31.89 24.27
C SER A 251 -10.67 30.98 23.90
N ILE A 252 -10.82 29.83 24.54
CA ILE A 252 -11.92 28.87 24.29
C ILE A 252 -12.84 28.66 25.51
N ALA A 253 -12.61 29.33 26.62
CA ALA A 253 -13.36 29.11 27.86
C ALA A 253 -14.86 29.47 27.74
N HIS A 254 -15.21 30.32 26.78
CA HIS A 254 -16.60 30.73 26.50
C HIS A 254 -17.37 29.73 25.63
N LEU A 255 -16.72 28.74 25.02
CA LEU A 255 -17.36 27.79 24.11
C LEU A 255 -18.09 26.71 24.90
N PRO A 256 -19.33 26.34 24.49
CA PRO A 256 -20.10 25.31 25.17
C PRO A 256 -19.58 23.91 24.89
N GLY A 257 -19.79 22.99 25.84
CA GLY A 257 -19.58 21.56 25.67
C GLY A 257 -18.09 21.12 25.61
N ILE A 258 -17.17 22.01 25.94
CA ILE A 258 -15.75 21.63 26.04
C ILE A 258 -15.56 20.79 27.30
N VAL A 259 -15.08 19.58 27.14
CA VAL A 259 -14.81 18.64 28.24
C VAL A 259 -13.40 18.81 28.79
N LYS A 260 -12.39 18.90 27.88
CA LYS A 260 -10.99 19.06 28.29
C LYS A 260 -10.12 19.61 27.18
N LEU A 261 -9.23 20.53 27.55
CA LEU A 261 -8.04 20.89 26.79
C LEU A 261 -6.88 20.02 27.29
N VAL A 262 -6.21 19.32 26.40
CA VAL A 262 -5.07 18.43 26.68
C VAL A 262 -3.83 19.04 26.07
N VAL A 263 -2.78 19.24 26.87
CA VAL A 263 -1.49 19.76 26.44
C VAL A 263 -0.40 18.86 27.02
N ILE A 264 0.38 18.23 26.14
CA ILE A 264 1.51 17.34 26.49
C ILE A 264 2.69 17.73 25.59
N ASN A 265 3.61 18.55 26.06
CA ASN A 265 4.62 19.18 25.22
C ASN A 265 3.96 19.87 24.01
N ASP A 266 4.34 19.49 22.77
CA ASP A 266 3.75 20.04 21.54
C ASP A 266 2.42 19.38 21.15
N PHE A 267 2.02 18.30 21.82
CA PHE A 267 0.72 17.69 21.56
C PHE A 267 -0.38 18.51 22.23
N ILE A 268 -1.28 19.06 21.41
CA ILE A 268 -2.44 19.80 21.87
C ILE A 268 -3.70 19.19 21.25
N GLY A 269 -4.70 18.94 22.11
CA GLY A 269 -6.00 18.47 21.66
C GLY A 269 -7.13 18.98 22.54
N VAL A 270 -8.29 19.12 21.92
CA VAL A 270 -9.53 19.52 22.62
C VAL A 270 -10.53 18.38 22.53
N VAL A 271 -11.16 18.01 23.64
CA VAL A 271 -12.24 17.05 23.72
C VAL A 271 -13.52 17.78 24.06
N ALA A 272 -14.60 17.52 23.31
CA ALA A 272 -15.91 18.11 23.49
C ALA A 272 -17.01 17.05 23.40
N GLU A 273 -18.21 17.39 23.84
CA GLU A 273 -19.39 16.55 23.80
C GLU A 273 -19.84 16.28 22.34
N ARG A 274 -19.66 17.25 21.46
CA ARG A 274 -20.09 17.20 20.06
C ARG A 274 -18.95 17.59 19.12
N GLU A 275 -18.99 17.07 17.91
CA GLU A 275 -17.94 17.25 16.93
C GLU A 275 -17.73 18.73 16.54
N GLU A 276 -18.81 19.47 16.29
CA GLU A 276 -18.76 20.88 15.94
C GLU A 276 -18.18 21.76 17.05
N GLN A 277 -18.38 21.38 18.31
CA GLN A 277 -17.80 22.08 19.46
C GLN A 277 -16.26 21.91 19.52
N ALA A 278 -15.80 20.68 19.27
CA ALA A 278 -14.36 20.40 19.17
C ALA A 278 -13.72 21.15 18.02
N ILE A 279 -14.40 21.23 16.85
CA ILE A 279 -13.92 22.00 15.68
C ILE A 279 -13.87 23.49 16.02
N ALA A 280 -14.90 24.05 16.64
CA ALA A 280 -14.94 25.45 17.03
C ALA A 280 -13.77 25.80 18.00
N ALA A 281 -13.52 24.91 18.97
CA ALA A 281 -12.43 25.09 19.93
C ALA A 281 -11.05 24.96 19.25
N MET A 282 -10.86 23.99 18.35
CA MET A 282 -9.63 23.86 17.57
C MET A 282 -9.30 25.12 16.80
N ASN A 283 -10.30 25.74 16.17
CA ASN A 283 -10.13 26.93 15.33
C ASN A 283 -9.92 28.22 16.14
N GLN A 284 -10.38 28.29 17.40
CA GLN A 284 -10.33 29.50 18.23
C GLN A 284 -9.21 29.46 19.27
N LEU A 285 -8.66 28.28 19.57
CA LEU A 285 -7.58 28.16 20.54
C LEU A 285 -6.36 28.95 20.08
N GLN A 286 -5.93 29.89 20.90
CA GLN A 286 -4.72 30.65 20.65
C GLN A 286 -3.50 29.92 21.20
N VAL A 287 -2.55 29.62 20.31
CA VAL A 287 -1.32 28.92 20.62
C VAL A 287 -0.14 29.70 20.06
N THR A 288 0.89 29.88 20.89
CA THR A 288 2.15 30.49 20.49
C THR A 288 3.19 29.40 20.31
N TRP A 289 3.77 29.36 19.13
CA TRP A 289 4.80 28.41 18.76
C TRP A 289 6.16 29.08 18.59
N ARG A 290 7.22 28.34 18.75
CA ARG A 290 8.59 28.77 18.52
C ARG A 290 8.80 29.02 17.02
N ASP A 291 9.53 30.08 16.69
CA ASP A 291 9.95 30.31 15.31
C ASP A 291 10.90 29.20 14.82
N TRP A 292 10.81 28.93 13.53
CA TRP A 292 11.64 27.96 12.82
C TRP A 292 12.11 28.56 11.52
N GLN A 293 13.35 28.24 11.10
CA GLN A 293 13.94 28.77 9.86
C GLN A 293 13.24 28.30 8.57
N GLY A 294 12.40 27.28 8.67
CA GLY A 294 11.60 26.77 7.56
C GLY A 294 12.25 25.66 6.75
N LEU A 295 11.48 25.18 5.77
CA LEU A 295 11.93 24.23 4.76
C LEU A 295 12.87 24.92 3.75
N PRO A 296 13.75 24.16 3.06
CA PRO A 296 14.44 24.67 1.88
C PRO A 296 13.42 25.07 0.79
N ASP A 297 13.83 25.87 -0.18
CA ASP A 297 12.95 26.26 -1.28
C ASP A 297 12.67 25.09 -2.22
N LEU A 298 11.65 24.30 -1.86
CA LEU A 298 11.20 23.14 -2.63
C LEU A 298 10.38 23.55 -3.87
N ALA A 299 9.79 24.73 -3.87
CA ALA A 299 8.91 25.19 -4.95
C ALA A 299 9.71 25.60 -6.20
N ALA A 300 10.77 26.36 -6.02
CA ALA A 300 11.59 26.86 -7.12
C ALA A 300 12.84 26.01 -7.39
N GLY A 301 13.25 25.15 -6.45
CA GLY A 301 14.55 24.48 -6.49
C GLY A 301 14.58 23.03 -5.99
N LEU A 302 13.52 22.23 -6.18
CA LEU A 302 13.51 20.82 -5.76
C LEU A 302 14.71 20.03 -6.31
N HIS A 303 15.05 20.22 -7.59
CA HIS A 303 16.22 19.59 -8.20
C HIS A 303 17.50 19.96 -7.45
N ASP A 304 17.77 21.26 -7.28
CA ASP A 304 19.00 21.76 -6.66
C ASP A 304 19.04 21.42 -5.17
N THR A 305 17.89 21.43 -4.49
CA THR A 305 17.76 20.94 -3.11
C THR A 305 18.20 19.47 -3.01
N LEU A 306 17.71 18.59 -3.88
CA LEU A 306 18.11 17.17 -3.90
C LEU A 306 19.57 16.97 -4.30
N VAL A 307 20.12 17.82 -5.17
CA VAL A 307 21.53 17.81 -5.53
C VAL A 307 22.41 18.17 -4.33
N ALA A 308 22.06 19.22 -3.60
CA ALA A 308 22.80 19.72 -2.45
C ALA A 308 22.59 18.91 -1.17
N HIS A 309 21.46 18.17 -1.08
CA HIS A 309 21.09 17.44 0.14
C HIS A 309 22.15 16.41 0.52
N PRO A 310 22.60 16.34 1.79
CA PRO A 310 23.59 15.37 2.26
C PRO A 310 23.11 13.93 2.03
N LYS A 311 23.97 13.11 1.43
CA LYS A 311 23.65 11.73 1.06
C LYS A 311 24.87 10.85 1.09
N GLN A 312 24.65 9.54 1.22
CA GLN A 312 25.67 8.52 1.20
C GLN A 312 25.46 7.58 0.00
N ASP A 313 26.50 7.42 -0.83
CA ASP A 313 26.46 6.49 -1.96
C ASP A 313 26.51 5.05 -1.45
N ARG A 314 25.57 4.23 -1.92
CA ARG A 314 25.51 2.78 -1.72
C ARG A 314 25.57 2.10 -3.09
N MET A 315 26.68 1.44 -3.38
CA MET A 315 26.89 0.71 -4.61
C MET A 315 25.96 -0.51 -4.66
N LEU A 316 25.12 -0.62 -5.69
CA LEU A 316 24.26 -1.76 -5.95
C LEU A 316 24.85 -2.68 -7.03
N GLN A 317 25.48 -2.08 -8.02
CA GLN A 317 26.25 -2.76 -9.06
C GLN A 317 27.41 -1.87 -9.45
N ASP A 318 28.60 -2.42 -9.54
CA ASP A 318 29.83 -1.70 -9.88
C ASP A 318 30.36 -2.13 -11.23
N ASP A 319 31.02 -1.20 -11.90
CA ASP A 319 31.76 -1.42 -13.13
C ASP A 319 32.95 -0.45 -13.15
N ALA A 320 34.15 -0.99 -12.99
CA ALA A 320 35.38 -0.20 -12.88
C ALA A 320 35.75 0.55 -14.17
N GLU A 321 35.26 0.10 -15.32
CA GLU A 321 35.58 0.68 -16.64
C GLU A 321 34.61 1.76 -17.07
N ILE A 322 33.51 1.95 -16.32
CA ILE A 322 32.35 2.78 -16.72
C ILE A 322 32.75 4.22 -17.10
N GLU A 323 33.63 4.86 -16.34
CA GLU A 323 34.04 6.25 -16.59
C GLU A 323 34.86 6.37 -17.88
N GLN A 324 35.76 5.40 -18.14
CA GLN A 324 36.56 5.36 -19.37
C GLN A 324 35.66 5.18 -20.59
N ILE A 325 34.70 4.27 -20.50
CA ILE A 325 33.77 3.97 -21.60
C ILE A 325 32.88 5.18 -21.89
N ILE A 326 32.28 5.78 -20.86
CA ILE A 326 31.39 6.96 -21.03
C ILE A 326 32.18 8.12 -21.67
N SER A 327 33.43 8.36 -21.28
CA SER A 327 34.26 9.44 -21.83
C SER A 327 34.62 9.26 -23.32
N ALA A 328 34.57 8.03 -23.82
CA ALA A 328 34.86 7.66 -25.20
C ALA A 328 33.62 7.49 -26.10
N LEU A 329 32.39 7.69 -25.55
CA LEU A 329 31.18 7.48 -26.33
C LEU A 329 31.04 8.45 -27.49
N PRO A 330 30.76 7.97 -28.73
CA PRO A 330 30.44 8.82 -29.86
C PRO A 330 29.11 9.52 -29.74
N THR A 331 28.15 8.93 -29.01
CA THR A 331 26.82 9.48 -28.79
C THR A 331 26.45 9.39 -27.30
N PRO A 332 26.96 10.31 -26.47
CA PRO A 332 26.59 10.34 -25.05
C PRO A 332 25.17 10.85 -24.85
N VAL A 333 24.45 10.22 -23.92
CA VAL A 333 23.12 10.63 -23.48
C VAL A 333 23.13 10.73 -21.96
N ASN A 334 23.15 11.96 -21.45
CA ASN A 334 23.09 12.28 -20.03
C ASN A 334 21.74 12.91 -19.71
N ALA A 335 21.09 12.46 -18.66
CA ALA A 335 19.76 12.94 -18.31
C ALA A 335 19.52 12.91 -16.79
N ASP A 336 18.92 13.98 -16.28
CA ASP A 336 18.37 14.03 -14.95
C ASP A 336 16.85 13.84 -15.02
N TYR A 337 16.30 12.99 -14.15
CA TYR A 337 14.87 12.73 -14.02
C TYR A 337 14.42 13.14 -12.64
N LEU A 338 13.33 13.91 -12.55
CA LEU A 338 12.83 14.44 -11.30
C LEU A 338 11.42 13.92 -11.01
N TRP A 339 11.24 13.40 -9.80
CA TRP A 339 9.98 12.94 -9.24
C TRP A 339 9.64 13.78 -8.02
N PRO A 340 8.44 14.38 -7.93
CA PRO A 340 8.09 15.28 -6.83
C PRO A 340 7.61 14.53 -5.59
N PHE A 341 7.40 15.26 -4.49
CA PHE A 341 6.63 14.79 -3.36
C PHE A 341 5.16 14.64 -3.71
N HIS A 342 4.52 13.59 -3.16
CA HIS A 342 3.10 13.33 -3.36
C HIS A 342 2.36 13.19 -2.03
N LEU A 343 1.08 13.56 -2.00
CA LEU A 343 0.16 13.18 -0.93
C LEU A 343 -0.33 11.74 -1.16
N HIS A 344 -0.66 11.01 -0.09
CA HIS A 344 -1.42 9.77 -0.19
C HIS A 344 -2.85 10.07 -0.65
N ALA A 345 -3.37 11.21 -0.26
CA ALA A 345 -4.62 11.78 -0.74
C ALA A 345 -5.80 10.80 -0.63
N SER A 346 -5.97 10.17 0.55
CA SER A 346 -7.19 9.40 0.83
C SER A 346 -8.41 10.31 0.70
N ILE A 347 -9.48 9.79 0.08
CA ILE A 347 -10.65 10.61 -0.31
C ILE A 347 -11.34 11.27 0.89
N GLY A 348 -11.37 10.62 2.05
CA GLY A 348 -11.78 11.20 3.33
C GLY A 348 -10.59 11.35 4.28
N PRO A 349 -10.56 12.37 5.16
CA PRO A 349 -9.54 12.50 6.19
C PRO A 349 -9.52 11.30 7.14
N SER A 350 -8.34 10.97 7.66
CA SER A 350 -8.15 9.85 8.59
C SER A 350 -8.98 10.03 9.86
N CYS A 351 -9.54 8.91 10.35
CA CYS A 351 -10.39 8.84 11.53
C CYS A 351 -10.00 7.63 12.39
N ALA A 352 -10.10 7.78 13.70
CA ALA A 352 -9.98 6.70 14.67
C ALA A 352 -10.90 6.92 15.86
N VAL A 353 -11.24 5.83 16.54
CA VAL A 353 -11.88 5.85 17.86
C VAL A 353 -10.98 5.10 18.83
N ALA A 354 -10.76 5.65 19.99
CA ALA A 354 -10.03 4.99 21.07
C ALA A 354 -10.83 5.04 22.38
N ASP A 355 -10.76 3.97 23.13
CA ASP A 355 -11.31 3.84 24.47
C ASP A 355 -10.19 3.36 25.42
N VAL A 356 -9.64 4.28 26.19
CA VAL A 356 -8.51 4.02 27.09
C VAL A 356 -8.98 4.22 28.52
N ARG A 357 -9.19 3.10 29.23
CA ARG A 357 -9.66 3.08 30.61
C ARG A 357 -9.06 1.91 31.36
N ASP A 358 -8.90 2.02 32.65
CA ASP A 358 -8.49 0.93 33.55
C ASP A 358 -7.22 0.19 33.12
N GLY A 359 -6.26 0.93 32.54
CA GLY A 359 -5.01 0.36 32.03
C GLY A 359 -5.17 -0.49 30.77
N GLN A 360 -6.27 -0.35 30.02
CA GLN A 360 -6.51 -1.03 28.76
C GLN A 360 -6.80 0.00 27.66
N ALA A 361 -6.44 -0.33 26.42
CA ALA A 361 -6.76 0.48 25.25
C ALA A 361 -7.45 -0.38 24.19
N GLU A 362 -8.66 0.02 23.82
CA GLU A 362 -9.43 -0.54 22.70
C GLU A 362 -9.49 0.50 21.58
N ILE A 363 -9.04 0.17 20.39
CA ILE A 363 -8.89 1.13 19.28
C ILE A 363 -9.46 0.59 17.99
N TRP A 364 -10.28 1.40 17.31
CA TRP A 364 -10.80 1.15 15.96
C TRP A 364 -10.03 2.03 14.97
N SER A 365 -9.43 1.42 13.97
CA SER A 365 -8.44 2.07 13.11
C SER A 365 -8.57 1.67 11.65
N GLY A 366 -8.24 2.61 10.76
CA GLY A 366 -8.01 2.36 9.34
C GLY A 366 -6.56 2.02 8.97
N SER A 367 -5.67 1.83 9.96
CA SER A 367 -4.24 1.57 9.73
C SER A 367 -4.00 0.35 8.85
N GLN A 368 -2.95 0.42 8.02
CA GLN A 368 -2.46 -0.77 7.31
C GLN A 368 -1.49 -1.62 8.14
N ASN A 369 -1.05 -1.12 9.30
CA ASN A 369 -0.03 -1.76 10.15
C ASN A 369 -0.51 -1.91 11.61
N PRO A 370 -1.63 -2.60 11.89
CA PRO A 370 -2.22 -2.60 13.23
C PRO A 370 -1.30 -3.18 14.30
N HIS A 371 -0.48 -4.18 13.97
CA HIS A 371 0.45 -4.80 14.93
C HIS A 371 1.64 -3.89 15.28
N ASP A 372 2.19 -3.13 14.31
CA ASP A 372 3.25 -2.17 14.60
C ASP A 372 2.70 -0.93 15.30
N LEU A 373 1.52 -0.44 14.86
CA LEU A 373 0.80 0.65 15.54
C LEU A 373 0.52 0.31 17.01
N ARG A 374 0.21 -0.94 17.35
CA ARG A 374 0.03 -1.40 18.73
C ARG A 374 1.26 -1.12 19.59
N LYS A 375 2.47 -1.36 19.06
CA LYS A 375 3.74 -1.06 19.77
C LYS A 375 3.89 0.43 20.04
N ASP A 376 3.58 1.25 19.02
CA ASP A 376 3.62 2.70 19.14
C ASP A 376 2.62 3.22 20.19
N ILE A 377 1.40 2.71 20.18
CA ILE A 377 0.36 3.07 21.16
C ILE A 377 0.74 2.60 22.57
N ALA A 378 1.25 1.39 22.72
CA ALA A 378 1.72 0.89 24.02
C ALA A 378 2.80 1.80 24.60
N LYS A 379 3.80 2.18 23.80
CA LYS A 379 4.85 3.13 24.18
C LYS A 379 4.29 4.52 24.52
N LEU A 380 3.33 5.01 23.72
CA LEU A 380 2.72 6.33 23.90
C LEU A 380 1.98 6.46 25.23
N LEU A 381 1.25 5.41 25.63
CA LEU A 381 0.37 5.39 26.79
C LEU A 381 1.01 4.80 28.05
N ASP A 382 2.29 4.38 28.00
CA ASP A 382 2.98 3.63 29.06
C ASP A 382 2.25 2.32 29.43
N LEU A 383 1.77 1.60 28.41
CA LEU A 383 1.11 0.30 28.51
C LEU A 383 1.99 -0.81 27.93
N THR A 384 1.63 -2.07 28.21
CA THR A 384 2.18 -3.22 27.48
C THR A 384 1.40 -3.50 26.20
N GLU A 385 1.96 -4.24 25.26
CA GLU A 385 1.25 -4.60 24.02
C GLU A 385 0.00 -5.46 24.27
N GLU A 386 -0.01 -6.27 25.34
CA GLU A 386 -1.16 -7.07 25.77
C GLU A 386 -2.34 -6.21 26.23
N GLN A 387 -2.06 -5.01 26.73
CA GLN A 387 -3.07 -4.05 27.18
C GLN A 387 -3.66 -3.23 26.05
N VAL A 388 -3.10 -3.32 24.84
CA VAL A 388 -3.56 -2.58 23.66
C VAL A 388 -4.20 -3.54 22.65
N HIS A 389 -5.45 -3.29 22.28
CA HIS A 389 -6.16 -3.99 21.24
C HIS A 389 -6.49 -3.03 20.09
N ILE A 390 -6.09 -3.37 18.89
CA ILE A 390 -6.45 -2.64 17.68
C ILE A 390 -7.32 -3.52 16.79
N GLN A 391 -8.54 -3.04 16.51
CA GLN A 391 -9.45 -3.60 15.52
C GLN A 391 -9.34 -2.78 14.24
N ARG A 392 -8.84 -3.40 13.19
CA ARG A 392 -8.79 -2.73 11.90
C ARG A 392 -10.16 -2.77 11.23
N LEU A 393 -10.65 -1.60 10.80
CA LEU A 393 -11.87 -1.41 10.02
C LEU A 393 -11.56 -0.78 8.67
N ASP A 394 -12.48 -0.88 7.71
CA ASP A 394 -12.36 -0.18 6.45
C ASP A 394 -12.35 1.34 6.65
N ALA A 395 -11.55 2.02 5.84
CA ALA A 395 -11.36 3.47 5.87
C ALA A 395 -11.47 4.05 4.45
N SER A 396 -11.33 5.36 4.35
CA SER A 396 -11.53 6.13 3.11
C SER A 396 -10.39 6.04 2.09
N GLY A 397 -9.42 5.20 2.30
CA GLY A 397 -8.25 5.00 1.46
C GLY A 397 -6.97 5.00 2.26
N CYS A 398 -5.86 4.57 1.62
CA CYS A 398 -4.58 4.45 2.29
C CYS A 398 -3.42 4.73 1.33
N TYR A 399 -3.24 3.89 0.29
CA TYR A 399 -2.22 3.96 -0.78
C TYR A 399 -0.77 3.91 -0.30
N GLY A 400 -0.55 3.51 0.92
CA GLY A 400 0.67 3.52 1.69
C GLY A 400 0.39 4.02 3.11
N ARG A 401 1.38 4.50 3.82
CA ARG A 401 1.22 4.98 5.20
C ARG A 401 0.79 6.45 5.22
N ASN A 402 -0.51 6.70 5.31
CA ASN A 402 -1.12 8.02 5.46
C ASN A 402 -1.28 8.44 6.93
N GLY A 403 -2.16 9.39 7.24
CA GLY A 403 -2.45 9.88 8.59
C GLY A 403 -3.20 8.90 9.53
N ALA A 404 -3.54 7.68 9.07
CA ALA A 404 -4.35 6.74 9.86
C ALA A 404 -3.68 6.30 11.17
N ASP A 405 -2.35 6.13 11.19
CA ASP A 405 -1.61 5.79 12.41
C ASP A 405 -1.55 6.98 13.37
N ASP A 406 -1.35 8.18 12.83
CA ASP A 406 -1.26 9.42 13.62
C ASP A 406 -2.57 9.72 14.36
N VAL A 407 -3.70 9.63 13.66
CA VAL A 407 -5.02 9.89 14.25
C VAL A 407 -5.40 8.87 15.32
N CYS A 408 -4.89 7.62 15.23
CA CYS A 408 -5.06 6.62 16.29
C CYS A 408 -4.33 7.01 17.56
N ALA A 409 -3.11 7.48 17.43
CA ALA A 409 -2.31 7.94 18.53
C ALA A 409 -2.93 9.20 19.19
N ASP A 410 -3.47 10.11 18.38
CA ASP A 410 -4.20 11.28 18.86
C ASP A 410 -5.44 10.88 19.69
N ALA A 411 -6.26 9.98 19.15
CA ALA A 411 -7.47 9.50 19.82
C ALA A 411 -7.13 8.79 21.14
N ALA A 412 -6.04 8.01 21.16
CA ALA A 412 -5.59 7.28 22.33
C ALA A 412 -5.16 8.21 23.47
N LEU A 413 -4.35 9.25 23.18
CA LEU A 413 -3.96 10.25 24.18
C LEU A 413 -5.16 11.02 24.73
N LEU A 414 -6.07 11.46 23.85
CA LEU A 414 -7.26 12.20 24.27
C LEU A 414 -8.19 11.34 25.12
N SER A 415 -8.39 10.07 24.73
CA SER A 415 -9.20 9.12 25.49
C SER A 415 -8.60 8.85 26.87
N GLN A 416 -7.29 8.61 26.96
CA GLN A 416 -6.59 8.44 28.25
C GLN A 416 -6.78 9.67 29.14
N ALA A 417 -6.68 10.87 28.58
CA ALA A 417 -6.79 12.12 29.32
C ALA A 417 -8.17 12.37 29.93
N VAL A 418 -9.25 11.85 29.30
CA VAL A 418 -10.65 12.05 29.77
C VAL A 418 -11.26 10.81 30.41
N GLY A 419 -10.64 9.62 30.28
CA GLY A 419 -11.16 8.35 30.77
C GLY A 419 -12.49 7.92 30.10
N LYS A 420 -12.69 8.30 28.84
CA LYS A 420 -13.89 7.99 28.04
C LYS A 420 -13.49 7.71 26.59
N PRO A 421 -14.33 7.00 25.82
CA PRO A 421 -14.10 6.84 24.41
C PRO A 421 -14.03 8.19 23.69
N VAL A 422 -13.03 8.37 22.82
CA VAL A 422 -12.87 9.60 22.02
C VAL A 422 -12.70 9.23 20.54
N ARG A 423 -13.51 9.89 19.70
CA ARG A 423 -13.38 9.86 18.25
C ARG A 423 -12.58 11.07 17.80
N VAL A 424 -11.52 10.84 17.05
CA VAL A 424 -10.75 11.89 16.35
C VAL A 424 -10.85 11.66 14.85
N GLN A 425 -11.20 12.70 14.13
CA GLN A 425 -11.09 12.75 12.68
C GLN A 425 -10.31 14.01 12.32
N LEU A 426 -9.33 13.90 11.44
CA LEU A 426 -8.60 15.06 10.95
C LEU A 426 -9.48 15.91 10.04
N MET A 427 -9.17 17.20 9.94
CA MET A 427 -9.69 18.06 8.87
C MET A 427 -8.86 17.80 7.59
N ARG A 428 -9.38 18.19 6.42
CA ARG A 428 -8.66 17.96 5.15
C ARG A 428 -7.30 18.66 5.12
N GLU A 429 -7.24 19.87 5.57
CA GLU A 429 -6.01 20.65 5.66
C GLU A 429 -5.00 20.04 6.65
N GLN A 430 -5.48 19.40 7.72
CA GLN A 430 -4.61 18.70 8.65
C GLN A 430 -4.07 17.39 8.06
N GLU A 431 -4.93 16.62 7.36
CA GLU A 431 -4.49 15.42 6.66
C GLU A 431 -3.41 15.78 5.62
N ASN A 432 -3.74 16.66 4.69
CA ASN A 432 -2.83 17.03 3.61
C ASN A 432 -1.55 17.69 4.12
N GLY A 433 -1.64 18.52 5.16
CA GLY A 433 -0.48 19.17 5.76
C GLY A 433 0.45 18.17 6.45
N TRP A 434 -0.09 17.28 7.28
CA TRP A 434 0.67 16.48 8.21
C TRP A 434 0.81 15.00 7.87
N GLU A 435 -0.01 14.44 6.96
CA GLU A 435 0.25 13.06 6.53
C GLU A 435 1.68 12.92 6.00
N PRO A 436 2.36 11.79 6.22
CA PRO A 436 3.65 11.56 5.61
C PRO A 436 3.53 11.61 4.10
N LYS A 437 4.46 12.26 3.42
CA LYS A 437 4.45 12.38 1.94
C LYS A 437 5.06 11.14 1.29
N GLY A 438 4.65 10.81 0.06
CA GLY A 438 5.48 10.04 -0.85
C GLY A 438 6.70 10.89 -1.21
N THR A 439 7.91 10.37 -1.00
CA THR A 439 9.12 11.18 -1.11
C THR A 439 9.47 11.55 -2.54
N ALA A 440 10.11 12.71 -2.71
CA ALA A 440 10.69 13.11 -3.98
C ALA A 440 11.95 12.29 -4.31
N GLN A 441 12.32 12.25 -5.59
CA GLN A 441 13.49 11.50 -6.03
C GLN A 441 14.16 12.19 -7.21
N LEU A 442 15.50 12.26 -7.19
CA LEU A 442 16.32 12.70 -8.30
C LEU A 442 17.11 11.53 -8.84
N ILE A 443 16.99 11.27 -10.13
CA ILE A 443 17.73 10.21 -10.81
C ILE A 443 18.61 10.84 -11.89
N ARG A 444 19.88 10.43 -11.90
CA ARG A 444 20.86 10.84 -12.90
C ARG A 444 21.32 9.64 -13.69
N VAL A 445 21.24 9.72 -15.00
CA VAL A 445 21.67 8.69 -15.92
C VAL A 445 22.73 9.25 -16.83
N ARG A 446 23.84 8.53 -16.95
CA ARG A 446 24.90 8.80 -17.94
C ARG A 446 25.16 7.53 -18.74
N GLY A 447 25.44 7.67 -19.99
CA GLY A 447 25.73 6.54 -20.86
C GLY A 447 25.53 6.92 -22.32
N GLY A 448 25.21 5.94 -23.16
CA GLY A 448 24.93 6.22 -24.57
C GLY A 448 25.22 5.06 -25.51
N LEU A 449 25.32 5.39 -26.78
CA LEU A 449 25.52 4.45 -27.88
C LEU A 449 26.98 4.36 -28.33
N ASP A 450 27.38 3.15 -28.73
CA ASP A 450 28.58 2.91 -29.50
C ASP A 450 28.40 3.26 -30.99
N ALA A 451 29.44 3.04 -31.79
CA ALA A 451 29.43 3.27 -33.24
C ALA A 451 28.45 2.34 -33.99
N ALA A 452 28.12 1.19 -33.41
CA ALA A 452 27.10 0.24 -33.94
C ALA A 452 25.69 0.55 -33.47
N ARG A 453 25.47 1.70 -32.79
CA ARG A 453 24.20 2.13 -32.22
C ARG A 453 23.64 1.15 -31.19
N GLN A 454 24.52 0.42 -30.48
CA GLN A 454 24.15 -0.40 -29.33
C GLN A 454 24.42 0.36 -28.05
N VAL A 455 23.72 0.00 -26.97
CA VAL A 455 24.02 0.55 -25.63
C VAL A 455 25.42 0.13 -25.23
N ALA A 456 26.31 1.10 -25.07
CA ALA A 456 27.69 0.85 -24.66
C ALA A 456 27.87 0.89 -23.14
N ALA A 457 27.23 1.86 -22.48
CA ALA A 457 27.36 2.05 -21.04
C ALA A 457 26.08 2.63 -20.44
N TYR A 458 25.83 2.28 -19.18
CA TYR A 458 24.73 2.77 -18.37
C TYR A 458 25.19 3.02 -16.93
N ASP A 459 25.28 4.27 -16.51
CA ASP A 459 25.63 4.70 -15.16
C ASP A 459 24.42 5.41 -14.53
N PHE A 460 23.87 4.83 -13.48
CA PHE A 460 22.61 5.24 -12.86
C PHE A 460 22.84 5.60 -11.40
N LYS A 461 22.43 6.80 -11.01
CA LYS A 461 22.43 7.26 -9.62
C LYS A 461 21.05 7.75 -9.23
N THR A 462 20.52 7.27 -8.10
CA THR A 462 19.21 7.66 -7.59
C THR A 462 19.30 8.18 -6.16
N CYS A 463 18.91 9.44 -5.93
CA CYS A 463 18.81 10.05 -4.61
C CYS A 463 17.36 9.95 -4.13
N TYR A 464 17.15 9.20 -3.06
CA TYR A 464 15.85 8.94 -2.45
C TYR A 464 15.91 9.30 -0.96
N PRO A 465 15.42 10.49 -0.53
CA PRO A 465 15.30 10.84 0.87
C PRO A 465 14.45 9.82 1.63
N SER A 466 14.80 9.58 2.89
CA SER A 466 14.13 8.60 3.75
C SER A 466 12.62 8.80 3.86
N ASN A 467 11.89 7.70 4.00
CA ASN A 467 10.44 7.66 4.01
C ASN A 467 9.89 6.77 5.14
N ASN A 468 10.40 6.93 6.35
CA ASN A 468 9.94 6.19 7.53
C ASN A 468 9.55 7.16 8.66
N ALA A 469 8.53 7.98 8.44
CA ALA A 469 8.04 8.92 9.44
C ALA A 469 7.59 8.20 10.70
N VAL A 470 8.04 8.66 11.85
CA VAL A 470 7.59 8.22 13.18
C VAL A 470 6.13 8.65 13.40
N THR A 471 5.35 7.89 14.17
CA THR A 471 4.00 8.27 14.59
C THR A 471 4.05 9.62 15.32
N LEU A 472 3.31 10.60 14.77
CA LEU A 472 3.50 12.02 15.10
C LEU A 472 3.30 12.34 16.59
N ALA A 473 2.30 11.73 17.22
CA ALA A 473 2.01 11.96 18.62
C ALA A 473 3.17 11.51 19.56
N LEU A 474 3.98 10.52 19.17
CA LEU A 474 5.17 10.11 19.92
C LEU A 474 6.21 11.24 19.97
N VAL A 475 6.39 11.93 18.85
CA VAL A 475 7.33 13.06 18.75
C VAL A 475 6.75 14.29 19.48
N LEU A 476 5.50 14.64 19.20
CA LEU A 476 4.88 15.83 19.81
C LEU A 476 4.74 15.72 21.32
N SER A 477 4.48 14.52 21.87
CA SER A 477 4.42 14.29 23.31
C SER A 477 5.80 14.16 23.99
N GLY A 478 6.88 14.14 23.19
CA GLY A 478 8.25 13.98 23.71
C GLY A 478 8.60 12.54 24.12
N LYS A 479 7.78 11.54 23.79
CA LYS A 479 8.08 10.12 24.04
C LYS A 479 9.22 9.59 23.15
N VAL A 480 9.42 10.23 22.00
CA VAL A 480 10.51 9.96 21.06
C VAL A 480 11.10 11.30 20.61
N ALA A 481 12.42 11.36 20.50
CA ALA A 481 13.09 12.52 19.96
C ALA A 481 12.77 12.67 18.46
N ASN A 482 12.69 13.91 17.98
CA ASN A 482 12.59 14.20 16.56
C ASN A 482 13.98 14.01 15.90
N GLN A 483 14.21 12.87 15.29
CA GLN A 483 15.48 12.49 14.68
C GLN A 483 15.29 12.13 13.21
N ALA A 484 16.28 12.49 12.38
CA ALA A 484 16.35 12.10 10.98
C ALA A 484 16.99 10.71 10.87
N ASP A 485 16.19 9.69 10.59
CA ASP A 485 16.71 8.36 10.32
C ASP A 485 16.85 8.13 8.82
N VAL A 486 18.03 7.66 8.39
CA VAL A 486 18.29 7.29 7.00
C VAL A 486 17.87 5.86 6.75
N GLN A 487 16.90 5.67 5.87
CA GLN A 487 16.43 4.35 5.44
C GLN A 487 16.76 4.04 4.00
N GLN A 488 17.20 2.81 3.75
CA GLN A 488 17.62 2.33 2.45
C GLN A 488 16.43 1.84 1.61
N MET A 489 15.69 2.76 1.00
CA MET A 489 14.46 2.48 0.23
C MET A 489 14.53 2.93 -1.23
N GLY A 490 15.63 3.56 -1.67
CA GLY A 490 15.82 4.03 -3.05
C GLY A 490 16.11 2.93 -4.08
N ASP A 491 16.39 1.72 -3.63
CA ASP A 491 16.92 0.62 -4.44
C ASP A 491 15.85 -0.26 -5.13
N ARG A 492 14.54 -0.02 -4.90
CA ARG A 492 13.52 -0.84 -5.56
C ARG A 492 13.54 -0.63 -7.07
N THR A 493 13.80 -1.70 -7.81
CA THR A 493 13.92 -1.68 -9.27
C THR A 493 14.95 -0.64 -9.76
N ALA A 494 15.99 -0.32 -8.96
CA ALA A 494 17.07 0.58 -9.36
C ALA A 494 18.03 -0.08 -10.35
N ILE A 495 18.21 -1.40 -10.27
CA ILE A 495 18.91 -2.18 -11.30
C ILE A 495 17.89 -2.52 -12.39
N PRO A 496 18.06 -1.97 -13.63
CA PRO A 496 17.16 -2.28 -14.73
C PRO A 496 17.28 -3.75 -15.13
N GLN A 497 16.25 -4.29 -15.74
CA GLN A 497 16.21 -5.69 -16.17
C GLN A 497 16.85 -5.92 -17.53
N TYR A 498 17.58 -4.93 -18.05
CA TYR A 498 18.29 -4.98 -19.30
C TYR A 498 19.73 -5.41 -19.07
N ARG A 499 20.27 -6.23 -19.95
CA ARG A 499 21.67 -6.65 -19.94
C ARG A 499 22.50 -5.70 -20.78
N TYR A 500 22.94 -4.61 -20.17
CA TYR A 500 23.90 -3.70 -20.78
C TYR A 500 25.33 -4.23 -20.58
N PRO A 501 26.25 -4.04 -21.55
CA PRO A 501 27.62 -4.55 -21.44
C PRO A 501 28.38 -3.94 -20.26
N HIS A 502 28.18 -2.64 -20.01
CA HIS A 502 28.79 -1.91 -18.91
C HIS A 502 27.69 -1.19 -18.10
N MET A 503 27.59 -1.51 -16.82
CA MET A 503 26.54 -0.97 -15.96
C MET A 503 27.02 -0.72 -14.53
N ARG A 504 26.84 0.52 -14.07
CA ARG A 504 27.00 0.91 -12.67
C ARG A 504 25.68 1.46 -12.13
N VAL A 505 25.28 1.03 -10.92
CA VAL A 505 24.05 1.48 -10.26
C VAL A 505 24.35 1.86 -8.82
N VAL A 506 24.02 3.09 -8.44
CA VAL A 506 24.22 3.66 -7.11
C VAL A 506 22.90 4.16 -6.54
N ALA A 507 22.53 3.71 -5.35
CA ALA A 507 21.52 4.33 -4.54
C ALA A 507 22.17 5.35 -3.58
N GLN A 508 21.63 6.55 -3.54
CA GLN A 508 22.10 7.62 -2.66
C GLN A 508 21.11 7.74 -1.49
N ASP A 509 21.48 7.15 -0.36
CA ASP A 509 20.68 7.16 0.84
C ASP A 509 20.80 8.52 1.56
N ALA A 510 19.68 9.17 1.86
CA ALA A 510 19.64 10.51 2.43
C ALA A 510 18.60 10.62 3.56
N ALA A 511 18.78 11.58 4.45
CA ALA A 511 17.79 11.92 5.46
C ALA A 511 16.49 12.49 4.82
N PRO A 512 15.34 12.43 5.50
CA PRO A 512 14.11 13.04 4.99
C PRO A 512 14.26 14.57 4.91
N ILE A 513 13.69 15.19 3.87
CA ILE A 513 13.58 16.64 3.74
C ILE A 513 12.25 17.12 4.32
N VAL A 514 11.19 16.38 4.04
CA VAL A 514 9.87 16.55 4.64
C VAL A 514 9.44 15.24 5.28
N ARG A 515 8.47 15.28 6.17
CA ARG A 515 7.88 14.10 6.78
C ARG A 515 7.32 13.20 5.68
N ALA A 516 7.92 12.02 5.49
CA ALA A 516 7.62 11.11 4.40
C ALA A 516 7.44 9.68 4.88
N SER A 517 6.63 8.89 4.15
CA SER A 517 6.49 7.45 4.35
C SER A 517 6.23 6.75 3.02
N TRP A 518 6.28 5.42 3.03
CA TRP A 518 6.10 4.65 1.80
C TRP A 518 4.72 4.91 1.17
N MET A 519 4.76 5.16 -0.12
CA MET A 519 3.62 5.33 -0.98
C MET A 519 3.63 4.24 -2.06
N ARG A 520 2.47 3.84 -2.57
CA ARG A 520 2.28 2.78 -3.57
C ARG A 520 3.35 2.81 -4.66
N GLY A 521 4.16 1.76 -4.76
CA GLY A 521 5.26 1.60 -5.71
C GLY A 521 6.62 2.15 -5.25
N VAL A 522 6.67 2.90 -4.15
CA VAL A 522 7.90 3.42 -3.52
C VAL A 522 8.85 4.04 -4.54
N SER A 523 10.14 3.71 -4.52
CA SER A 523 11.16 4.20 -5.48
C SER A 523 11.09 3.53 -6.86
N ALA A 524 10.30 2.46 -7.03
CA ALA A 524 10.26 1.75 -8.31
C ALA A 524 9.64 2.58 -9.44
N LEU A 525 8.59 3.38 -9.17
CA LEU A 525 7.97 4.23 -10.19
C LEU A 525 8.97 5.24 -10.77
N PRO A 526 9.64 6.07 -9.95
CA PRO A 526 10.63 7.01 -10.47
C PRO A 526 11.86 6.33 -11.09
N ASN A 527 12.36 5.21 -10.51
CA ASN A 527 13.46 4.49 -11.10
C ASN A 527 13.13 3.97 -12.50
N VAL A 528 11.96 3.35 -12.68
CA VAL A 528 11.51 2.85 -13.99
C VAL A 528 11.17 3.99 -14.95
N PHE A 529 10.66 5.12 -14.45
CA PHE A 529 10.49 6.31 -15.28
C PHE A 529 11.82 6.70 -15.95
N ALA A 530 12.92 6.73 -15.20
CA ALA A 530 14.22 7.03 -15.75
C ALA A 530 14.73 5.93 -16.70
N HIS A 531 14.66 4.65 -16.29
CA HIS A 531 15.13 3.53 -17.11
C HIS A 531 14.44 3.49 -18.47
N GLU A 532 13.12 3.52 -18.46
CA GLU A 532 12.29 3.32 -19.64
C GLU A 532 12.26 4.55 -20.55
N SER A 533 12.40 5.75 -20.01
CA SER A 533 12.52 6.98 -20.81
C SER A 533 13.90 7.05 -21.48
N TRP A 534 14.96 6.66 -20.78
CA TRP A 534 16.32 6.70 -21.31
C TRP A 534 16.54 5.67 -22.43
N ILE A 535 16.12 4.42 -22.24
CA ILE A 535 16.25 3.40 -23.31
C ILE A 535 15.38 3.74 -24.54
N ASP A 536 14.25 4.41 -24.33
CA ASP A 536 13.40 4.90 -25.42
C ASP A 536 14.10 5.98 -26.24
N GLU A 537 14.83 6.87 -25.56
CA GLU A 537 15.67 7.88 -26.22
C GLU A 537 16.80 7.25 -27.04
N LEU A 538 17.44 6.21 -26.51
CA LEU A 538 18.47 5.45 -27.26
C LEU A 538 17.88 4.72 -28.46
N ALA A 539 16.71 4.13 -28.35
CA ALA A 539 16.02 3.50 -29.48
C ALA A 539 15.76 4.52 -30.60
N TYR A 540 15.31 5.73 -30.24
CA TYR A 540 15.12 6.82 -31.20
C TYR A 540 16.43 7.23 -31.89
N LEU A 541 17.52 7.41 -31.12
CA LEU A 541 18.84 7.76 -31.66
C LEU A 541 19.43 6.63 -32.50
N ALA A 542 19.11 5.38 -32.21
CA ALA A 542 19.48 4.22 -32.97
C ALA A 542 18.65 4.06 -34.27
N ASP A 543 17.64 4.89 -34.49
CA ASP A 543 16.67 4.79 -35.60
C ASP A 543 15.90 3.46 -35.61
N ASP A 544 15.50 2.97 -34.42
CA ASP A 544 14.88 1.67 -34.23
C ASP A 544 13.52 1.78 -33.54
N ASP A 545 12.75 0.70 -33.60
CA ASP A 545 11.49 0.52 -32.86
C ASP A 545 11.76 0.43 -31.36
N PRO A 546 11.03 1.18 -30.51
CA PRO A 546 11.31 1.22 -29.09
C PRO A 546 11.13 -0.14 -28.39
N ILE A 547 10.23 -1.01 -28.85
CA ILE A 547 10.08 -2.36 -28.29
C ILE A 547 11.18 -3.28 -28.82
N ALA A 548 11.43 -3.29 -30.14
CA ALA A 548 12.46 -4.12 -30.74
C ALA A 548 13.84 -3.83 -30.16
N TYR A 549 14.16 -2.55 -29.92
CA TYR A 549 15.41 -2.15 -29.32
C TYR A 549 15.60 -2.71 -27.91
N ARG A 550 14.56 -2.65 -27.06
CA ARG A 550 14.56 -3.22 -25.70
C ARG A 550 14.75 -4.73 -25.71
N LEU A 551 14.12 -5.44 -26.64
CA LEU A 551 14.21 -6.91 -26.74
C LEU A 551 15.64 -7.41 -27.03
N ARG A 552 16.54 -6.56 -27.53
CA ARG A 552 17.96 -6.92 -27.71
C ARG A 552 18.68 -7.16 -26.37
N TYR A 553 18.19 -6.54 -25.31
CA TYR A 553 18.81 -6.54 -23.97
C TYR A 553 18.01 -7.34 -22.94
N LEU A 554 16.89 -7.95 -23.32
CA LEU A 554 16.04 -8.76 -22.45
C LEU A 554 16.21 -10.25 -22.77
N ASP A 555 16.37 -11.06 -21.73
CA ASP A 555 16.45 -12.52 -21.84
C ASP A 555 15.48 -13.25 -20.87
N ASP A 556 14.70 -12.52 -20.09
CA ASP A 556 13.68 -13.08 -19.20
C ASP A 556 12.49 -13.62 -20.03
N PRO A 557 12.24 -14.95 -20.05
CA PRO A 557 11.17 -15.53 -20.87
C PRO A 557 9.76 -15.02 -20.52
N ARG A 558 9.52 -14.67 -19.24
CA ARG A 558 8.23 -14.09 -18.80
C ARG A 558 8.07 -12.68 -19.34
N ALA A 559 9.13 -11.88 -19.32
CA ALA A 559 9.13 -10.55 -19.94
C ALA A 559 8.87 -10.60 -21.45
N LEU A 560 9.56 -11.49 -22.15
CA LEU A 560 9.39 -11.66 -23.61
C LEU A 560 7.94 -12.07 -23.95
N THR A 561 7.37 -13.03 -23.23
CA THR A 561 5.98 -13.46 -23.40
C THR A 561 4.98 -12.33 -23.12
N LEU A 562 5.20 -11.58 -22.04
CA LEU A 562 4.35 -10.46 -21.64
C LEU A 562 4.37 -9.34 -22.69
N ILE A 563 5.56 -8.95 -23.17
CA ILE A 563 5.71 -7.89 -24.17
C ILE A 563 5.08 -8.29 -25.50
N GLU A 564 5.26 -9.53 -25.94
CA GLU A 564 4.65 -10.01 -27.17
C GLU A 564 3.11 -10.06 -27.08
N ALA A 565 2.57 -10.48 -25.95
CA ALA A 565 1.13 -10.44 -25.68
C ALA A 565 0.58 -9.01 -25.76
N LEU A 566 1.30 -8.04 -25.14
CA LEU A 566 0.91 -6.63 -25.17
C LEU A 566 1.00 -6.02 -26.57
N LYS A 567 2.06 -6.33 -27.35
CA LYS A 567 2.18 -5.89 -28.74
C LYS A 567 0.96 -6.30 -29.56
N LYS A 568 0.55 -7.56 -29.45
CA LYS A 568 -0.63 -8.09 -30.13
C LYS A 568 -1.91 -7.40 -29.66
N GLN A 569 -2.12 -7.27 -28.35
CA GLN A 569 -3.28 -6.64 -27.74
C GLN A 569 -3.44 -5.18 -28.21
N ALA A 570 -2.35 -4.41 -28.18
CA ALA A 570 -2.35 -3.00 -28.53
C ALA A 570 -2.29 -2.75 -30.06
N GLY A 571 -2.14 -3.78 -30.88
CA GLY A 571 -1.92 -3.62 -32.31
C GLY A 571 -0.68 -2.77 -32.61
N TRP A 572 0.43 -3.06 -31.91
CA TRP A 572 1.67 -2.32 -32.07
C TRP A 572 2.21 -2.41 -33.48
N ARG A 573 2.50 -1.27 -34.08
CA ARG A 573 3.11 -1.18 -35.42
C ARG A 573 4.58 -0.82 -35.27
N PRO A 574 5.52 -1.68 -35.68
CA PRO A 574 6.94 -1.40 -35.55
C PRO A 574 7.36 -0.13 -36.30
N GLY A 575 8.26 0.62 -35.69
CA GLY A 575 8.84 1.82 -36.27
C GLY A 575 9.38 2.74 -35.19
N ARG A 576 10.32 3.61 -35.57
CA ARG A 576 10.88 4.60 -34.66
C ARG A 576 9.79 5.55 -34.14
N ALA A 577 9.86 5.91 -32.86
CA ALA A 577 9.02 6.96 -32.28
C ALA A 577 9.20 8.30 -33.05
N HIS A 578 8.17 9.11 -33.07
CA HIS A 578 8.15 10.42 -33.76
C HIS A 578 8.54 10.35 -35.25
N ARG A 579 8.28 9.22 -35.91
CA ARG A 579 8.65 8.99 -37.31
C ARG A 579 7.87 9.89 -38.29
N HIS A 580 6.64 10.21 -37.94
CA HIS A 580 5.73 10.98 -38.78
C HIS A 580 5.18 12.17 -37.97
N PRO A 581 5.98 13.23 -37.75
CA PRO A 581 5.52 14.38 -36.99
C PRO A 581 4.31 15.02 -37.67
N ALA A 582 3.31 15.35 -36.86
CA ALA A 582 2.13 16.01 -37.34
C ALA A 582 2.45 17.43 -37.85
N PRO A 583 1.70 17.98 -38.84
CA PRO A 583 1.89 19.34 -39.31
C PRO A 583 1.94 20.36 -38.18
N ALA A 584 2.78 21.37 -38.30
CA ALA A 584 2.93 22.41 -37.27
C ALA A 584 1.64 23.16 -36.94
N SER A 585 0.72 23.25 -37.92
CA SER A 585 -0.60 23.88 -37.77
C SER A 585 -1.61 23.03 -36.97
N GLN A 586 -1.32 21.75 -36.72
CA GLN A 586 -2.22 20.86 -35.99
C GLN A 586 -2.08 21.10 -34.49
N GLU A 587 -3.16 21.56 -33.86
CA GLU A 587 -3.18 21.85 -32.41
C GLU A 587 -3.08 20.57 -31.57
N TRP A 588 -3.99 19.61 -31.79
CA TRP A 588 -4.01 18.34 -31.07
C TRP A 588 -3.29 17.26 -31.83
N VAL A 589 -2.23 16.75 -31.23
CA VAL A 589 -1.41 15.69 -31.82
C VAL A 589 -1.49 14.43 -30.95
N SER A 590 -1.45 13.28 -31.61
CA SER A 590 -1.49 11.96 -30.96
C SER A 590 -0.10 11.39 -30.84
N GLY A 591 0.12 10.60 -29.80
CA GLY A 591 1.32 9.81 -29.62
C GLY A 591 1.04 8.50 -28.92
N ARG A 592 1.93 7.54 -29.15
CA ARG A 592 1.89 6.19 -28.57
C ARG A 592 3.22 5.85 -27.93
N GLY A 593 3.22 5.46 -26.65
CA GLY A 593 4.42 5.13 -25.90
C GLY A 593 4.34 3.76 -25.25
N PHE A 594 5.48 3.12 -25.12
CA PHE A 594 5.65 1.83 -24.46
C PHE A 594 6.57 1.98 -23.25
N ALA A 595 6.31 1.20 -22.20
CA ALA A 595 7.23 0.97 -21.09
C ALA A 595 6.98 -0.41 -20.46
N TYR A 596 8.04 -0.96 -19.85
CA TYR A 596 8.06 -2.26 -19.21
C TYR A 596 8.70 -2.18 -17.83
N ALA A 597 8.26 -3.03 -16.91
CA ALA A 597 8.89 -3.20 -15.62
C ALA A 597 8.76 -4.62 -15.11
N ARG A 598 9.83 -5.13 -14.52
CA ARG A 598 9.80 -6.24 -13.59
C ARG A 598 9.92 -5.64 -12.19
N TYR A 599 8.80 -5.51 -11.52
CA TYR A 599 8.73 -4.88 -10.21
C TYR A 599 9.07 -5.87 -9.10
N PHE A 600 10.17 -5.64 -8.42
CA PHE A 600 10.51 -6.36 -7.19
C PHE A 600 9.76 -5.74 -6.02
N HIS A 601 8.88 -6.54 -5.39
CA HIS A 601 8.05 -6.07 -4.27
C HIS A 601 8.89 -5.68 -3.05
N SER A 602 9.96 -6.42 -2.75
CA SER A 602 10.92 -6.10 -1.70
C SER A 602 12.20 -6.93 -1.87
N LYS A 603 13.28 -6.50 -1.21
CA LYS A 603 14.52 -7.28 -1.06
C LYS A 603 14.48 -8.29 0.10
N PHE A 604 13.41 -8.26 0.91
CA PHE A 604 13.27 -9.20 2.02
C PHE A 604 13.03 -10.63 1.53
N PRO A 605 13.49 -11.66 2.28
CA PRO A 605 13.23 -13.06 1.93
C PRO A 605 11.74 -13.37 1.75
N GLY A 606 11.41 -14.18 0.77
CA GLY A 606 10.02 -14.57 0.45
C GLY A 606 9.26 -13.61 -0.47
N PHE A 607 9.82 -12.44 -0.75
CA PHE A 607 9.21 -11.49 -1.69
C PHE A 607 9.71 -11.75 -3.12
N GLY A 608 8.76 -11.86 -4.04
CA GLY A 608 9.03 -12.09 -5.45
C GLY A 608 8.88 -10.82 -6.31
N ALA A 609 8.82 -11.04 -7.61
CA ALA A 609 8.61 -9.98 -8.59
C ALA A 609 7.33 -10.23 -9.40
N ALA A 610 6.73 -9.14 -9.89
CA ALA A 610 5.66 -9.18 -10.89
C ALA A 610 6.07 -8.38 -12.12
N TRP A 611 5.55 -8.75 -13.29
CA TRP A 611 5.85 -8.11 -14.56
C TRP A 611 4.66 -7.28 -15.03
N ALA A 612 4.92 -6.10 -15.52
CA ALA A 612 3.91 -5.23 -16.11
C ALA A 612 4.48 -4.49 -17.31
N ALA A 613 3.69 -4.33 -18.34
CA ALA A 613 4.04 -3.47 -19.46
C ALA A 613 2.82 -2.68 -19.91
N TRP A 614 3.06 -1.45 -20.39
CA TRP A 614 2.06 -0.52 -20.86
C TRP A 614 2.30 -0.14 -22.31
N VAL A 615 1.21 -0.01 -23.07
CA VAL A 615 1.13 0.85 -24.25
C VAL A 615 0.12 1.95 -23.92
N CYS A 616 0.56 3.20 -24.03
CA CYS A 616 -0.25 4.39 -23.76
C CYS A 616 -0.54 5.14 -25.06
N ASP A 617 -1.83 5.35 -25.35
CA ASP A 617 -2.30 6.25 -26.41
C ASP A 617 -2.79 7.55 -25.81
N LEU A 618 -2.26 8.68 -26.25
CA LEU A 618 -2.66 10.00 -25.77
C LEU A 618 -2.84 11.00 -26.91
N MET A 619 -3.46 12.13 -26.55
CA MET A 619 -3.46 13.37 -27.34
C MET A 619 -2.91 14.49 -26.48
N VAL A 620 -2.17 15.39 -27.08
CA VAL A 620 -1.64 16.60 -26.43
C VAL A 620 -1.86 17.83 -27.29
N SER A 621 -2.26 18.94 -26.68
CA SER A 621 -2.45 20.22 -27.35
C SER A 621 -1.14 21.00 -27.36
N ARG A 622 -0.61 21.30 -28.55
CA ARG A 622 0.57 22.17 -28.70
C ARG A 622 0.32 23.60 -28.24
N ARG A 623 -0.94 24.05 -28.25
CA ARG A 623 -1.32 25.40 -27.87
C ARG A 623 -1.48 25.58 -26.36
N THR A 624 -2.04 24.59 -25.68
CA THR A 624 -2.37 24.68 -24.25
C THR A 624 -1.50 23.79 -23.36
N GLY A 625 -0.74 22.86 -23.92
CA GLY A 625 0.00 21.86 -23.16
C GLY A 625 -0.88 20.75 -22.56
N GLN A 626 -2.20 20.84 -22.69
CA GLN A 626 -3.12 19.89 -22.09
C GLN A 626 -2.93 18.47 -22.67
N ILE A 627 -2.85 17.49 -21.78
CA ILE A 627 -2.72 16.06 -22.10
C ILE A 627 -4.06 15.36 -21.87
N LYS A 628 -4.43 14.47 -22.81
CA LYS A 628 -5.57 13.55 -22.67
C LYS A 628 -5.08 12.13 -22.92
N VAL A 629 -4.87 11.37 -21.86
CA VAL A 629 -4.60 9.93 -21.98
C VAL A 629 -5.91 9.27 -22.44
N LYS A 630 -5.90 8.67 -23.62
CA LYS A 630 -7.10 8.13 -24.26
C LYS A 630 -7.30 6.67 -23.92
N LYS A 631 -6.24 5.89 -24.04
CA LYS A 631 -6.30 4.44 -23.81
C LYS A 631 -4.97 3.93 -23.26
N VAL A 632 -5.06 3.01 -22.32
CA VAL A 632 -3.92 2.29 -21.78
C VAL A 632 -4.15 0.80 -21.94
N PHE A 633 -3.28 0.14 -22.67
CA PHE A 633 -3.20 -1.32 -22.72
C PHE A 633 -2.19 -1.79 -21.70
N VAL A 634 -2.57 -2.77 -20.90
CA VAL A 634 -1.71 -3.32 -19.84
C VAL A 634 -1.65 -4.83 -19.97
N ALA A 635 -0.44 -5.38 -20.10
CA ALA A 635 -0.19 -6.78 -19.83
C ALA A 635 0.41 -6.94 -18.43
N HIS A 636 -0.07 -7.91 -17.67
CA HIS A 636 0.34 -8.13 -16.29
C HIS A 636 0.51 -9.61 -15.96
N ASP A 637 1.64 -9.95 -15.35
CA ASP A 637 1.97 -11.29 -14.87
C ASP A 637 2.36 -11.21 -13.37
N CYS A 638 1.51 -11.79 -12.53
CA CYS A 638 1.76 -11.93 -11.08
C CYS A 638 1.83 -13.39 -10.64
N GLY A 639 2.29 -14.29 -11.50
CA GLY A 639 2.31 -15.73 -11.22
C GLY A 639 0.91 -16.33 -11.24
N ARG A 640 0.63 -17.27 -10.34
CA ARG A 640 -0.70 -17.87 -10.20
C ARG A 640 -1.73 -16.83 -9.78
N ILE A 641 -2.74 -16.65 -10.57
CA ILE A 641 -3.82 -15.71 -10.30
C ILE A 641 -4.85 -16.36 -9.38
N VAL A 642 -5.04 -15.81 -8.19
CA VAL A 642 -6.04 -16.31 -7.23
C VAL A 642 -7.44 -15.83 -7.60
N ASN A 643 -7.60 -14.51 -7.82
CA ASN A 643 -8.86 -13.92 -8.26
C ASN A 643 -8.63 -12.98 -9.47
N PRO A 644 -8.93 -13.44 -10.70
CA PRO A 644 -8.74 -12.61 -11.89
C PRO A 644 -9.51 -11.28 -11.88
N ALA A 645 -10.72 -11.25 -11.31
CA ALA A 645 -11.48 -10.01 -11.17
C ALA A 645 -10.78 -9.04 -10.21
N GLY A 646 -10.25 -9.54 -9.09
CA GLY A 646 -9.48 -8.75 -8.13
C GLY A 646 -8.21 -8.17 -8.75
N VAL A 647 -7.45 -8.97 -9.52
CA VAL A 647 -6.23 -8.49 -10.21
C VAL A 647 -6.58 -7.40 -11.23
N ARG A 648 -7.65 -7.57 -12.04
CA ARG A 648 -8.12 -6.53 -12.98
C ARG A 648 -8.43 -5.22 -12.25
N HIS A 649 -9.15 -5.27 -11.13
CA HIS A 649 -9.45 -4.07 -10.35
C HIS A 649 -8.18 -3.39 -9.82
N GLN A 650 -7.18 -4.17 -9.40
CA GLN A 650 -5.89 -3.61 -8.99
C GLN A 650 -5.17 -2.94 -10.16
N VAL A 651 -5.16 -3.54 -11.35
CA VAL A 651 -4.57 -2.94 -12.56
C VAL A 651 -5.29 -1.64 -12.93
N HIS A 652 -6.63 -1.61 -12.94
CA HIS A 652 -7.39 -0.37 -13.18
C HIS A 652 -7.04 0.72 -12.17
N GLY A 653 -7.02 0.40 -10.86
CA GLY A 653 -6.65 1.33 -9.81
C GLY A 653 -5.19 1.82 -9.93
N ASN A 654 -4.27 0.95 -10.35
CA ASN A 654 -2.89 1.33 -10.66
C ASN A 654 -2.83 2.33 -11.82
N VAL A 655 -3.53 2.04 -12.92
CA VAL A 655 -3.55 2.91 -14.11
C VAL A 655 -4.09 4.29 -13.77
N ILE A 656 -5.26 4.36 -13.13
CA ILE A 656 -5.90 5.64 -12.81
C ILE A 656 -5.02 6.47 -11.89
N GLN A 657 -4.55 5.91 -10.78
CA GLN A 657 -3.77 6.65 -9.80
C GLN A 657 -2.40 7.07 -10.36
N SER A 658 -1.68 6.18 -11.05
CA SER A 658 -0.37 6.52 -11.57
C SER A 658 -0.43 7.45 -12.78
N THR A 659 -1.48 7.41 -13.59
CA THR A 659 -1.75 8.44 -14.62
C THR A 659 -1.96 9.80 -13.97
N SER A 660 -2.77 9.86 -12.90
CA SER A 660 -3.00 11.10 -12.15
C SER A 660 -1.68 11.69 -11.63
N ARG A 661 -0.83 10.87 -11.02
CA ARG A 661 0.51 11.27 -10.58
C ARG A 661 1.41 11.73 -11.71
N ALA A 662 1.33 11.07 -12.86
CA ALA A 662 2.18 11.40 -14.00
C ALA A 662 1.83 12.74 -14.65
N ILE A 663 0.57 13.20 -14.58
CA ILE A 663 0.12 14.39 -15.34
C ILE A 663 -0.44 15.53 -14.48
N LYS A 664 -0.70 15.30 -13.17
CA LYS A 664 -1.37 16.31 -12.31
C LYS A 664 -0.77 16.46 -10.92
N GLU A 665 -0.53 15.35 -10.22
CA GLU A 665 -0.33 15.36 -8.78
C GLU A 665 1.10 15.72 -8.38
N PHE A 666 1.24 16.67 -7.48
CA PHE A 666 2.47 16.97 -6.73
C PHE A 666 2.13 17.80 -5.50
N ALA A 667 2.83 17.55 -4.40
CA ALA A 667 2.70 18.37 -3.20
C ALA A 667 3.51 19.65 -3.35
N THR A 668 2.90 20.77 -2.97
CA THR A 668 3.54 22.10 -2.99
C THR A 668 3.90 22.53 -1.58
N PHE A 669 4.95 23.34 -1.48
CA PHE A 669 5.52 23.78 -0.21
C PHE A 669 5.87 25.27 -0.30
N ASP A 670 5.86 25.93 0.86
CA ASP A 670 6.51 27.20 1.10
C ASP A 670 7.54 27.05 2.25
N GLY A 671 8.12 28.14 2.71
CA GLY A 671 9.06 28.10 3.81
C GLY A 671 8.47 27.58 5.15
N ALA A 672 7.14 27.67 5.32
CA ALA A 672 6.47 27.21 6.53
C ALA A 672 6.06 25.71 6.46
N GLY A 673 5.89 25.17 5.26
CA GLY A 673 5.48 23.77 5.11
C GLY A 673 4.65 23.47 3.86
N THR A 674 3.82 22.45 3.92
CA THR A 674 2.93 22.01 2.84
C THR A 674 1.85 23.05 2.58
N THR A 675 1.66 23.43 1.30
CA THR A 675 0.63 24.36 0.85
C THR A 675 -0.51 23.68 0.07
N SER A 676 -0.35 22.43 -0.35
CA SER A 676 -1.40 21.61 -0.97
C SER A 676 -2.39 21.09 0.08
N LEU A 677 -3.13 22.00 0.74
CA LEU A 677 -3.94 21.66 1.91
C LEU A 677 -5.34 21.12 1.58
N GLU A 678 -5.80 21.28 0.34
CA GLU A 678 -7.14 20.90 -0.10
C GLU A 678 -7.13 20.47 -1.57
N TRP A 679 -8.26 19.96 -2.10
CA TRP A 679 -8.34 19.38 -3.45
C TRP A 679 -8.10 20.36 -4.60
N GLY A 680 -8.29 21.67 -4.39
CA GLY A 680 -7.93 22.68 -5.37
C GLY A 680 -6.42 22.85 -5.50
N GLY A 681 -5.70 22.74 -4.37
CA GLY A 681 -4.24 22.80 -4.30
C GLY A 681 -3.54 21.44 -4.60
N TYR A 682 -4.31 20.36 -4.68
CA TYR A 682 -3.82 19.02 -5.05
C TYR A 682 -4.79 18.34 -6.02
N PRO A 683 -4.78 18.75 -7.29
CA PRO A 683 -5.72 18.23 -8.28
C PRO A 683 -5.41 16.77 -8.63
N ILE A 684 -6.46 15.94 -8.71
CA ILE A 684 -6.43 14.56 -9.17
C ILE A 684 -7.21 14.40 -10.48
N LEU A 685 -7.08 13.25 -11.15
CA LEU A 685 -7.92 12.93 -12.31
C LEU A 685 -9.41 12.95 -11.94
N ARG A 686 -10.22 13.54 -12.80
CA ARG A 686 -11.68 13.52 -12.73
C ARG A 686 -12.25 12.40 -13.60
N PHE A 687 -13.53 12.08 -13.44
CA PHE A 687 -14.17 10.99 -14.16
C PHE A 687 -14.14 11.15 -15.68
N ASP A 688 -14.23 12.37 -16.19
CA ASP A 688 -14.19 12.70 -17.63
C ASP A 688 -12.78 12.68 -18.24
N GLU A 689 -11.76 12.54 -17.38
CA GLU A 689 -10.35 12.47 -17.77
C GLU A 689 -9.80 11.04 -17.73
N LEU A 690 -10.60 10.07 -17.28
CA LEU A 690 -10.16 8.68 -17.16
C LEU A 690 -9.88 8.08 -18.54
N PRO A 691 -8.74 7.38 -18.70
CA PRO A 691 -8.48 6.61 -19.92
C PRO A 691 -9.33 5.35 -19.99
N ASP A 692 -9.59 4.86 -21.20
CA ASP A 692 -9.99 3.48 -21.39
C ASP A 692 -8.84 2.54 -20.98
N VAL A 693 -9.13 1.49 -20.22
CA VAL A 693 -8.12 0.54 -19.74
C VAL A 693 -8.43 -0.86 -20.27
N ASP A 694 -7.50 -1.39 -21.05
CA ASP A 694 -7.58 -2.74 -21.61
C ASP A 694 -6.53 -3.64 -20.95
N VAL A 695 -6.97 -4.66 -20.19
CA VAL A 695 -6.10 -5.48 -19.35
C VAL A 695 -6.00 -6.91 -19.86
N GLN A 696 -4.80 -7.34 -20.16
CA GLN A 696 -4.46 -8.74 -20.43
C GLN A 696 -3.70 -9.31 -19.22
N LEU A 697 -4.28 -10.32 -18.59
CA LEU A 697 -3.65 -11.05 -17.50
C LEU A 697 -2.98 -12.32 -18.06
N LEU A 698 -1.72 -12.53 -17.71
CA LEU A 698 -1.00 -13.75 -18.00
C LEU A 698 -1.00 -14.61 -16.73
N ASP A 699 -1.73 -15.73 -16.77
CA ASP A 699 -1.80 -16.67 -15.65
C ASP A 699 -0.70 -17.73 -15.78
N ASN A 700 0.13 -17.82 -14.75
CA ASN A 700 1.18 -18.82 -14.64
C ASN A 700 0.90 -19.73 -13.42
N PRO A 701 0.00 -20.72 -13.56
CA PRO A 701 -0.52 -21.49 -12.42
C PRO A 701 0.53 -22.29 -11.66
N ASP A 702 1.65 -22.62 -12.28
CA ASP A 702 2.77 -23.35 -11.66
C ASP A 702 3.75 -22.43 -10.90
N GLN A 703 3.57 -21.13 -11.02
CA GLN A 703 4.36 -20.13 -10.28
C GLN A 703 3.64 -19.73 -8.99
N PRO A 704 4.38 -19.38 -7.92
CA PRO A 704 3.75 -18.84 -6.72
C PRO A 704 2.97 -17.56 -7.03
N PRO A 705 1.85 -17.29 -6.33
CA PRO A 705 1.10 -16.06 -6.50
C PRO A 705 1.91 -14.88 -5.98
N MET A 706 1.98 -13.82 -6.78
CA MET A 706 2.56 -12.53 -6.40
C MET A 706 1.44 -11.52 -6.14
N GLY A 707 1.72 -10.47 -5.39
CA GLY A 707 0.77 -9.40 -5.21
C GLY A 707 0.64 -8.51 -6.47
N ALA A 708 -0.56 -8.02 -6.72
CA ALA A 708 -0.86 -7.13 -7.84
C ALA A 708 -1.14 -5.69 -7.40
N GLY A 709 -0.89 -5.37 -6.12
CA GLY A 709 -1.25 -4.08 -5.53
C GLY A 709 -0.53 -2.88 -6.13
N GLU A 710 0.69 -3.04 -6.63
CA GLU A 710 1.59 -1.95 -7.01
C GLU A 710 2.15 -2.09 -8.43
N SER A 711 2.42 -3.32 -8.88
CA SER A 711 3.27 -3.61 -10.04
C SER A 711 2.81 -2.99 -11.35
N ALA A 712 1.51 -2.93 -11.60
CA ALA A 712 0.97 -2.35 -12.83
C ALA A 712 1.08 -0.82 -12.89
N SER A 713 1.39 -0.13 -11.78
CA SER A 713 1.63 1.32 -11.78
C SER A 713 3.04 1.69 -12.27
N VAL A 714 3.99 0.76 -12.18
CA VAL A 714 5.41 1.07 -12.31
C VAL A 714 5.81 1.57 -13.71
N PRO A 715 5.30 1.04 -14.84
CA PRO A 715 5.64 1.55 -16.18
C PRO A 715 4.99 2.90 -16.56
N SER A 716 4.03 3.40 -15.76
CA SER A 716 3.08 4.45 -16.16
C SER A 716 3.72 5.75 -16.67
N ALA A 717 4.55 6.40 -15.85
CA ALA A 717 5.11 7.70 -16.18
C ALA A 717 6.01 7.62 -17.41
N ALA A 718 6.77 6.54 -17.57
CA ALA A 718 7.59 6.32 -18.75
C ALA A 718 6.73 6.10 -20.01
N ALA A 719 5.69 5.26 -19.95
CA ALA A 719 4.81 5.03 -21.09
C ALA A 719 4.12 6.33 -21.56
N ILE A 720 3.67 7.17 -20.60
CA ILE A 720 3.07 8.48 -20.89
C ILE A 720 4.14 9.44 -21.45
N GLY A 721 5.32 9.52 -20.83
CA GLY A 721 6.42 10.38 -21.29
C GLY A 721 6.92 9.99 -22.69
N ASN A 722 7.00 8.69 -22.99
CA ASN A 722 7.38 8.17 -24.31
C ASN A 722 6.28 8.47 -25.35
N ALA A 723 4.99 8.40 -24.98
CA ALA A 723 3.90 8.82 -25.85
C ALA A 723 3.89 10.32 -26.13
N LEU A 724 4.27 11.15 -25.15
CA LEU A 724 4.46 12.59 -25.35
C LEU A 724 5.62 12.87 -26.30
N PHE A 725 6.72 12.15 -26.18
CA PHE A 725 7.83 12.27 -27.13
C PHE A 725 7.42 11.88 -28.54
N ASP A 726 6.68 10.77 -28.70
CA ASP A 726 6.16 10.35 -30.01
C ASP A 726 5.26 11.42 -30.65
N ALA A 727 4.42 12.09 -29.84
CA ALA A 727 3.56 13.16 -30.31
C ALA A 727 4.30 14.47 -30.66
N LEU A 728 5.24 14.88 -29.83
CA LEU A 728 5.80 16.23 -29.81
C LEU A 728 7.27 16.33 -30.29
N GLY A 729 8.04 15.23 -30.23
CA GLY A 729 9.48 15.20 -30.51
C GLY A 729 10.35 15.83 -29.40
N VAL A 730 9.77 16.15 -28.24
CA VAL A 730 10.49 16.70 -27.08
C VAL A 730 10.39 15.78 -25.87
N ARG A 731 11.50 15.64 -25.11
CA ARG A 731 11.56 14.79 -23.90
C ARG A 731 11.25 15.59 -22.66
N LEU A 732 10.24 15.13 -21.91
CA LEU A 732 9.95 15.62 -20.57
C LEU A 732 10.59 14.65 -19.55
N ARG A 733 11.39 15.19 -18.64
CA ARG A 733 12.13 14.42 -17.63
C ARG A 733 11.73 14.74 -16.19
N GLU A 734 10.71 15.56 -16.04
CA GLU A 734 10.15 15.96 -14.75
C GLU A 734 8.66 15.65 -14.68
N VAL A 735 8.25 14.88 -13.68
CA VAL A 735 6.86 14.55 -13.35
C VAL A 735 6.33 15.58 -12.32
N PRO A 736 5.03 15.96 -12.38
CA PRO A 736 4.04 15.64 -13.40
C PRO A 736 4.26 16.40 -14.70
N PHE A 737 3.80 15.83 -15.80
CA PHE A 737 3.81 16.46 -17.13
C PHE A 737 2.67 17.51 -17.21
N THR A 738 2.81 18.61 -16.48
CA THR A 738 1.78 19.65 -16.49
C THR A 738 1.73 20.37 -17.82
N PRO A 739 0.61 21.06 -18.14
CA PRO A 739 0.50 21.89 -19.34
C PRO A 739 1.65 22.91 -19.48
N GLU A 740 2.07 23.54 -18.38
CA GLU A 740 3.16 24.53 -18.36
C GLU A 740 4.49 23.88 -18.74
N ARG A 741 4.80 22.69 -18.20
CA ARG A 741 6.03 21.94 -18.52
C ARG A 741 6.06 21.48 -19.97
N VAL A 742 4.92 21.08 -20.52
CA VAL A 742 4.80 20.74 -21.95
C VAL A 742 5.10 21.96 -22.82
N LEU A 743 4.49 23.11 -22.52
CA LEU A 743 4.74 24.33 -23.28
C LEU A 743 6.18 24.82 -23.15
N GLN A 744 6.77 24.74 -21.97
CA GLN A 744 8.18 25.07 -21.74
C GLN A 744 9.13 24.18 -22.57
N ALA A 745 8.88 22.88 -22.59
CA ALA A 745 9.69 21.94 -23.38
C ALA A 745 9.59 22.22 -24.88
N LEU A 746 8.41 22.56 -25.40
CA LEU A 746 8.23 22.97 -26.79
C LEU A 746 8.97 24.26 -27.12
N THR A 747 8.98 25.23 -26.23
CA THR A 747 9.66 26.52 -26.43
C THR A 747 11.20 26.36 -26.38
N SER A 748 11.71 25.48 -25.51
CA SER A 748 13.16 25.25 -25.36
C SER A 748 13.75 24.41 -26.48
N ALA A 749 12.93 23.75 -27.31
CA ALA A 749 13.36 22.94 -28.45
C ALA A 749 13.51 23.77 -29.76
N HIS A 750 13.05 25.00 -29.76
CA HIS A 750 13.20 26.01 -30.83
C HIS A 750 14.30 27.02 -30.49
#